data_fd38cc5effdc2f7a997a26cf2883e53d
#
_entry.id   fd38cc5effdc2f7a997a26cf2883e53d
#
_cell.length_a   1.000
_cell.length_b   1.000
_cell.length_c   1.000
_cell.angle_alpha   90.00
_cell.angle_beta   90.00
_cell.angle_gamma   90.00
#
_symmetry.space_group_name_H-M   'P 1'
#
loop_
_entity.id
_entity.type
_entity.pdbx_description
1 polymer ?
#
loop_
_entity_poly.entity_id
_entity_poly.type
_entity_poly.pdbx_seq_one_letter_code
_entity_poly.pdbx_strand_id
1 'polypeptide(L)'
;MTIFYLHHQKRLDSLRKGDYHEHSTAQHSTAQQKLGDYTQVEKLDLSSKDILSDNIAKIGQLFPEVLTESSDENGRLRPAIDFDKLRQFLSREIVEGRESYEFTWVGKRGAIAEAGKPTTQTLRPDLEESVDFDKSENVFITGDNLEVLKVLQESYLGKIDMIYIDPPYNTGKDFVYSDKFQMSEEELADEMDLRDEDGLQRVGLTKNEKSSARYHSDWLNMMYPRLVLARNLLKDSGVIFISIDDNEQANLKAICDEIFGEENFFANLKWNRTIKAPSLTKTVRTKFEYILVYSKNINFTAKFFGKETYNTQAPLLNRPNRQNEVHFPPHSIRIPGDIDKGFYSEKYQVEVPQKIICENGFNRDSIIIKAKFKWGQDKINTYLAEGNTFEIKRDPSTIYMDLPREGNFIAPSDLLSKEENEVGRNEDAQKELDRLSLPFDFAKPSTLIRELTKMVTKFNVNASILDFFAGSATTADAVIQLNAEDGGNRKYILCTLDEQVADKSAAKEAGYETIDQISRERIRRAAKKIQEEHPETVGKQDFGFRAYKLDSSNFKDVSQTPDSFSQESLFDSVSNIKEGRTDLDLLFQIMLIWGMELSLPIAKTQIDGTAVYNVADGALIACFADEISESILRQIAKEEPLRAVFKDESFANSAAKINLGQIFKEEAPNTKVKVV
;
A
#
# COMPACT_ATOMS: atom_id res chain seq x y z
N MET A 1 15.39 -4.46 27.61
CA MET A 1 16.59 -4.37 26.79
C MET A 1 16.86 -5.62 25.95
N THR A 2 16.69 -6.85 26.43
CA THR A 2 17.00 -8.08 25.67
C THR A 2 16.02 -8.41 24.54
N ILE A 3 14.75 -7.99 24.63
CA ILE A 3 13.71 -8.22 23.61
C ILE A 3 13.85 -7.23 22.44
N PHE A 4 14.31 -6.03 22.69
CA PHE A 4 14.58 -5.03 21.65
C PHE A 4 15.77 -5.41 20.75
N TYR A 5 16.79 -6.04 21.33
CA TYR A 5 17.98 -6.51 20.61
C TYR A 5 17.65 -7.68 19.65
N LEU A 6 16.76 -8.58 20.06
CA LEU A 6 16.32 -9.72 19.25
C LEU A 6 15.40 -9.30 18.07
N HIS A 7 14.63 -8.25 18.23
CA HIS A 7 13.79 -7.72 17.15
C HIS A 7 14.62 -6.95 16.10
N HIS A 8 15.63 -6.22 16.56
CA HIS A 8 16.53 -5.48 15.67
C HIS A 8 17.45 -6.42 14.88
N GLN A 9 17.96 -7.49 15.50
CA GLN A 9 18.73 -8.51 14.80
C GLN A 9 17.91 -9.31 13.78
N LYS A 10 16.64 -9.61 14.08
CA LYS A 10 15.74 -10.25 13.09
C LYS A 10 15.44 -9.35 11.90
N ARG A 11 15.36 -8.03 12.09
CA ARG A 11 15.16 -7.05 11.01
C ARG A 11 16.43 -6.86 10.17
N LEU A 12 17.59 -6.85 10.79
CA LEU A 12 18.89 -6.86 10.10
C LEU A 12 19.15 -8.18 9.36
N ASP A 13 18.73 -9.33 9.94
CA ASP A 13 18.82 -10.63 9.28
C ASP A 13 17.85 -10.77 8.11
N SER A 14 16.70 -10.09 8.12
CA SER A 14 15.80 -10.04 6.97
C SER A 14 16.36 -9.13 5.85
N LEU A 15 17.03 -8.04 6.20
CA LEU A 15 17.76 -7.20 5.26
C LEU A 15 19.03 -7.87 4.71
N ARG A 16 19.67 -8.73 5.51
CA ARG A 16 20.83 -9.55 5.10
C ARG A 16 20.44 -10.80 4.30
N LYS A 17 19.22 -11.33 4.45
CA LYS A 17 18.68 -12.50 3.74
C LYS A 17 17.73 -12.16 2.61
N GLY A 18 17.59 -10.89 2.25
CA GLY A 18 16.90 -10.50 1.03
C GLY A 18 17.69 -11.04 -0.16
N ASP A 19 17.40 -12.26 -0.57
CA ASP A 19 17.79 -12.80 -1.86
C ASP A 19 17.15 -11.96 -2.97
N TYR A 20 17.73 -10.80 -3.23
CA TYR A 20 17.52 -10.11 -4.49
C TYR A 20 18.30 -10.91 -5.53
N HIS A 21 17.61 -11.74 -6.28
CA HIS A 21 18.14 -12.32 -7.50
C HIS A 21 18.45 -11.18 -8.49
N GLU A 22 19.68 -10.65 -8.38
CA GLU A 22 20.29 -9.96 -9.49
C GLU A 22 20.59 -11.01 -10.57
N HIS A 23 19.70 -11.19 -11.54
CA HIS A 23 20.08 -11.83 -12.78
C HIS A 23 20.88 -10.83 -13.60
N SER A 24 22.19 -10.93 -13.45
CA SER A 24 23.20 -10.41 -14.35
C SER A 24 22.89 -10.82 -15.79
N THR A 25 22.64 -9.84 -16.63
CA THR A 25 22.82 -9.97 -18.08
C THR A 25 24.31 -10.09 -18.38
N ALA A 26 24.83 -11.30 -18.26
CA ALA A 26 26.17 -11.63 -18.71
C ALA A 26 26.08 -12.85 -19.63
N GLN A 27 26.00 -12.60 -20.90
CA GLN A 27 26.60 -13.43 -21.95
C GLN A 27 26.43 -12.76 -23.31
N HIS A 28 27.42 -12.00 -23.76
CA HIS A 28 28.08 -12.16 -25.05
C HIS A 28 29.12 -11.07 -25.27
N SER A 29 30.34 -11.32 -24.90
CA SER A 29 31.51 -10.92 -25.68
C SER A 29 32.75 -11.67 -25.21
N THR A 30 32.96 -12.86 -25.72
CA THR A 30 34.26 -13.49 -25.77
C THR A 30 35.03 -12.90 -26.93
N ALA A 31 35.88 -11.93 -26.65
CA ALA A 31 37.17 -11.68 -27.33
C ALA A 31 37.71 -10.26 -26.99
N GLN A 32 38.34 -10.16 -25.86
CA GLN A 32 39.52 -9.31 -25.62
C GLN A 32 39.96 -9.47 -24.16
N GLN A 33 40.53 -10.62 -23.85
CA GLN A 33 41.30 -10.81 -22.64
C GLN A 33 42.70 -10.26 -22.83
N LYS A 34 43.08 -9.45 -21.85
CA LYS A 34 44.43 -9.01 -21.41
C LYS A 34 44.71 -7.54 -21.61
N LEU A 35 44.15 -6.75 -20.71
CA LEU A 35 44.85 -5.61 -20.07
C LEU A 35 44.09 -5.25 -18.77
N GLY A 36 44.79 -5.36 -17.64
CA GLY A 36 44.50 -4.87 -16.32
C GLY A 36 43.04 -4.69 -15.86
N ASP A 37 42.57 -5.53 -14.96
CA ASP A 37 41.32 -5.36 -14.17
C ASP A 37 41.41 -4.08 -13.32
N TYR A 38 41.19 -2.92 -13.92
CA TYR A 38 40.90 -1.71 -13.17
C TYR A 38 39.42 -1.70 -12.84
N THR A 39 39.07 -1.94 -11.58
CA THR A 39 37.71 -1.83 -11.08
C THR A 39 37.27 -0.37 -11.15
N GLN A 40 36.62 0.00 -12.24
CA GLN A 40 35.96 1.29 -12.39
C GLN A 40 34.69 1.28 -11.53
N VAL A 41 34.55 2.21 -10.60
CA VAL A 41 33.31 2.38 -9.83
C VAL A 41 32.21 2.80 -10.80
N GLU A 42 31.14 2.03 -10.87
CA GLU A 42 30.02 2.28 -11.79
C GLU A 42 29.15 3.44 -11.31
N LYS A 43 28.63 4.22 -12.27
CA LYS A 43 27.59 5.21 -12.00
C LYS A 43 26.28 4.55 -11.63
N LEU A 44 25.52 5.19 -10.75
CA LEU A 44 24.16 4.77 -10.40
C LEU A 44 23.21 5.11 -11.56
N ASP A 45 22.34 4.18 -11.95
CA ASP A 45 21.21 4.47 -12.84
C ASP A 45 20.16 5.26 -12.04
N LEU A 46 19.79 6.44 -12.54
CA LEU A 46 18.91 7.38 -11.86
C LEU A 46 17.44 7.28 -12.30
N SER A 47 17.12 6.33 -13.18
CA SER A 47 15.74 6.05 -13.57
C SER A 47 15.09 5.01 -12.65
N SER A 48 13.77 5.06 -12.49
CA SER A 48 13.03 3.99 -11.84
C SER A 48 13.06 2.72 -12.69
N LYS A 49 12.82 1.56 -12.05
CA LYS A 49 12.84 0.27 -12.73
C LYS A 49 11.81 0.21 -13.86
N ASP A 50 12.24 -0.26 -15.01
CA ASP A 50 11.37 -0.54 -16.15
C ASP A 50 10.62 -1.86 -15.90
N ILE A 51 9.37 -1.74 -15.43
CA ILE A 51 8.48 -2.88 -15.13
C ILE A 51 8.26 -3.75 -16.38
N LEU A 52 8.21 -3.14 -17.57
CA LEU A 52 8.00 -3.86 -18.82
C LEU A 52 9.19 -4.77 -19.13
N SER A 53 10.42 -4.26 -19.04
CA SER A 53 11.64 -5.04 -19.21
C SER A 53 11.75 -6.16 -18.17
N ASP A 54 11.36 -5.92 -16.93
CA ASP A 54 11.34 -6.94 -15.87
C ASP A 54 10.32 -8.05 -16.17
N ASN A 55 9.14 -7.71 -16.67
CA ASN A 55 8.13 -8.68 -17.09
C ASN A 55 8.60 -9.51 -18.30
N ILE A 56 9.24 -8.91 -19.30
CA ILE A 56 9.84 -9.60 -20.43
C ILE A 56 10.90 -10.60 -19.95
N ALA A 57 11.76 -10.17 -19.02
CA ALA A 57 12.78 -11.04 -18.44
C ALA A 57 12.18 -12.24 -17.69
N LYS A 58 11.11 -12.02 -16.89
CA LYS A 58 10.39 -13.09 -16.17
C LYS A 58 9.74 -14.10 -17.13
N ILE A 59 9.08 -13.62 -18.17
CA ILE A 59 8.49 -14.49 -19.21
C ILE A 59 9.60 -15.28 -19.93
N GLY A 60 10.71 -14.63 -20.27
CA GLY A 60 11.85 -15.28 -20.91
C GLY A 60 12.55 -16.32 -20.05
N GLN A 61 12.51 -16.18 -18.71
CA GLN A 61 12.99 -17.22 -17.80
C GLN A 61 12.10 -18.46 -17.78
N LEU A 62 10.77 -18.27 -17.88
CA LEU A 62 9.80 -19.37 -17.91
C LEU A 62 9.75 -20.05 -19.30
N PHE A 63 9.90 -19.28 -20.38
CA PHE A 63 9.81 -19.72 -21.77
C PHE A 63 10.90 -19.05 -22.61
N PRO A 64 12.17 -19.52 -22.54
CA PRO A 64 13.30 -18.90 -23.25
C PRO A 64 13.08 -18.80 -24.78
N GLU A 65 12.32 -19.74 -25.35
CA GLU A 65 12.05 -19.84 -26.79
C GLU A 65 11.17 -18.70 -27.33
N VAL A 66 10.47 -17.97 -26.45
CA VAL A 66 9.60 -16.86 -26.84
C VAL A 66 10.33 -15.51 -26.85
N LEU A 67 11.58 -15.46 -26.39
CA LEU A 67 12.38 -14.25 -26.47
C LEU A 67 12.74 -13.93 -27.92
N THR A 68 12.55 -12.68 -28.30
CA THR A 68 12.93 -12.11 -29.58
C THR A 68 13.47 -10.71 -29.38
N GLU A 69 13.85 -10.04 -30.46
CA GLU A 69 14.32 -8.66 -30.43
C GLU A 69 13.38 -7.77 -31.24
N SER A 70 13.10 -6.58 -30.73
CA SER A 70 12.33 -5.53 -31.39
C SER A 70 13.11 -4.23 -31.38
N SER A 71 12.98 -3.44 -32.45
CA SER A 71 13.59 -2.09 -32.52
C SER A 71 12.66 -1.08 -31.87
N ASP A 72 13.22 -0.22 -31.00
CA ASP A 72 12.52 0.95 -30.49
C ASP A 72 12.44 2.07 -31.56
N GLU A 73 11.76 3.16 -31.23
CA GLU A 73 11.58 4.33 -32.13
C GLU A 73 12.91 4.97 -32.57
N ASN A 74 13.99 4.73 -31.83
CA ASN A 74 15.33 5.19 -32.13
C ASN A 74 16.20 4.13 -32.85
N GLY A 75 15.62 2.99 -33.26
CA GLY A 75 16.30 1.91 -33.95
C GLY A 75 17.19 1.04 -33.06
N ARG A 76 17.10 1.14 -31.70
CA ARG A 76 17.86 0.29 -30.79
C ARG A 76 17.11 -1.02 -30.56
N LEU A 77 17.85 -2.13 -30.64
CA LEU A 77 17.31 -3.44 -30.37
C LEU A 77 17.06 -3.62 -28.86
N ARG A 78 15.86 -4.07 -28.51
CA ARG A 78 15.45 -4.40 -27.14
C ARG A 78 14.86 -5.80 -27.09
N PRO A 79 15.02 -6.53 -25.98
CA PRO A 79 14.34 -7.79 -25.78
C PRO A 79 12.82 -7.62 -25.88
N ALA A 80 12.17 -8.53 -26.59
CA ALA A 80 10.73 -8.55 -26.77
C ALA A 80 10.20 -9.99 -26.66
N ILE A 81 8.89 -10.14 -26.54
CA ILE A 81 8.22 -11.43 -26.50
C ILE A 81 7.55 -11.71 -27.84
N ASP A 82 7.84 -12.86 -28.43
CA ASP A 82 7.09 -13.42 -29.55
C ASP A 82 5.77 -14.00 -29.02
N PHE A 83 4.70 -13.24 -29.14
CA PHE A 83 3.38 -13.63 -28.61
C PHE A 83 2.78 -14.82 -29.34
N ASP A 84 3.11 -15.06 -30.60
CA ASP A 84 2.60 -16.21 -31.35
C ASP A 84 3.25 -17.50 -30.83
N LYS A 85 4.55 -17.48 -30.55
CA LYS A 85 5.22 -18.58 -29.87
C LYS A 85 4.72 -18.78 -28.46
N LEU A 86 4.60 -17.69 -27.64
CA LEU A 86 4.08 -17.78 -26.29
C LEU A 86 2.68 -18.41 -26.25
N ARG A 87 1.81 -18.05 -27.18
CA ARG A 87 0.48 -18.63 -27.33
C ARG A 87 0.53 -20.14 -27.58
N GLN A 88 1.47 -20.62 -28.39
CA GLN A 88 1.66 -22.07 -28.66
C GLN A 88 2.10 -22.83 -27.40
N PHE A 89 2.88 -22.22 -26.51
CA PHE A 89 3.33 -22.85 -25.27
C PHE A 89 2.25 -22.84 -24.17
N LEU A 90 1.33 -21.88 -24.18
CA LEU A 90 0.35 -21.70 -23.10
C LEU A 90 -1.01 -22.36 -23.37
N SER A 91 -1.32 -22.74 -24.60
CA SER A 91 -2.64 -23.30 -24.95
C SER A 91 -2.55 -24.55 -25.84
N ARG A 92 -3.33 -25.58 -25.47
CA ARG A 92 -3.54 -26.77 -26.34
C ARG A 92 -4.50 -26.46 -27.49
N GLU A 93 -5.35 -25.47 -27.35
CA GLU A 93 -6.30 -24.99 -28.32
C GLU A 93 -6.09 -23.50 -28.54
N ILE A 94 -5.78 -23.10 -29.77
CA ILE A 94 -5.73 -21.68 -30.12
C ILE A 94 -7.17 -21.20 -30.23
N VAL A 95 -7.61 -20.39 -29.30
CA VAL A 95 -8.92 -19.73 -29.39
C VAL A 95 -8.81 -18.63 -30.45
N GLU A 96 -9.06 -18.99 -31.70
CA GLU A 96 -9.26 -18.04 -32.79
C GLU A 96 -10.73 -17.64 -32.81
N GLY A 97 -11.07 -16.52 -32.13
CA GLY A 97 -12.41 -16.00 -32.15
C GLY A 97 -12.44 -14.54 -31.72
N ARG A 98 -13.28 -13.74 -32.39
CA ARG A 98 -13.53 -12.34 -32.05
C ARG A 98 -14.40 -12.16 -30.80
N GLU A 99 -14.93 -13.24 -30.22
CA GLU A 99 -15.85 -13.24 -29.10
C GLU A 99 -15.09 -13.73 -27.85
N SER A 100 -14.46 -12.81 -27.13
CA SER A 100 -13.93 -13.02 -25.77
C SER A 100 -14.56 -12.02 -24.85
N TYR A 101 -14.81 -12.39 -23.59
CA TYR A 101 -15.22 -11.44 -22.57
C TYR A 101 -14.04 -10.50 -22.29
N GLU A 102 -14.19 -9.24 -22.66
CA GLU A 102 -13.20 -8.20 -22.42
C GLU A 102 -13.92 -6.90 -22.09
N PHE A 103 -13.59 -6.30 -20.96
CA PHE A 103 -13.98 -4.95 -20.63
C PHE A 103 -13.03 -3.97 -21.31
N THR A 104 -13.53 -3.19 -22.27
CA THR A 104 -12.71 -2.28 -23.08
C THR A 104 -13.30 -0.89 -23.16
N TRP A 105 -12.44 0.12 -23.34
CA TRP A 105 -12.79 1.52 -23.50
C TRP A 105 -11.76 2.24 -24.37
N VAL A 106 -12.07 3.49 -24.78
CA VAL A 106 -11.15 4.31 -25.58
C VAL A 106 -9.94 4.72 -24.72
N GLY A 107 -8.75 4.31 -25.13
CA GLY A 107 -7.50 4.62 -24.43
C GLY A 107 -6.95 3.52 -23.52
N LYS A 108 -7.64 2.40 -23.35
CA LYS A 108 -7.19 1.29 -22.48
C LYS A 108 -5.73 0.89 -22.73
N ARG A 109 -5.30 0.75 -23.99
CA ARG A 109 -3.91 0.39 -24.32
C ARG A 109 -2.90 1.43 -23.85
N GLY A 110 -3.23 2.71 -23.96
CA GLY A 110 -2.43 3.80 -23.44
C GLY A 110 -2.30 3.74 -21.92
N ALA A 111 -3.42 3.52 -21.23
CA ALA A 111 -3.46 3.39 -19.76
C ALA A 111 -2.61 2.20 -19.25
N ILE A 112 -2.65 1.05 -19.95
CA ILE A 112 -1.79 -0.11 -19.64
C ILE A 112 -0.31 0.25 -19.83
N ALA A 113 0.04 0.88 -20.95
CA ALA A 113 1.41 1.28 -21.25
C ALA A 113 1.94 2.30 -20.22
N GLU A 114 1.09 3.23 -19.79
CA GLU A 114 1.46 4.27 -18.82
C GLU A 114 1.87 3.70 -17.47
N ALA A 115 1.20 2.66 -16.99
CA ALA A 115 1.60 1.97 -15.76
C ALA A 115 3.01 1.39 -15.81
N GLY A 116 3.50 1.03 -17.01
CA GLY A 116 4.83 0.46 -17.23
C GLY A 116 5.93 1.51 -17.50
N LYS A 117 5.59 2.77 -17.76
CA LYS A 117 6.61 3.80 -18.03
C LYS A 117 7.39 4.16 -16.79
N PRO A 118 8.74 4.11 -16.85
CA PRO A 118 9.57 4.61 -15.75
C PRO A 118 9.44 6.13 -15.61
N THR A 119 9.70 6.63 -14.41
CA THR A 119 9.81 8.07 -14.15
C THR A 119 11.24 8.45 -13.79
N THR A 120 11.62 9.68 -14.13
CA THR A 120 12.86 10.33 -13.68
C THR A 120 12.61 11.30 -12.53
N GLN A 121 11.36 11.46 -12.10
CA GLN A 121 11.01 12.30 -10.96
C GLN A 121 11.48 11.68 -9.64
N THR A 122 11.57 12.51 -8.62
CA THR A 122 12.00 12.10 -7.29
C THR A 122 11.22 12.83 -6.20
N LEU A 123 11.43 12.43 -4.96
CA LEU A 123 10.85 13.07 -3.79
C LEU A 123 11.92 13.88 -3.05
N ARG A 124 11.65 15.16 -2.84
CA ARG A 124 12.48 16.06 -2.07
C ARG A 124 11.92 16.23 -0.67
N PRO A 125 12.72 16.09 0.39
CA PRO A 125 12.27 16.34 1.75
C PRO A 125 11.95 17.83 1.96
N ASP A 126 10.82 18.09 2.62
CA ASP A 126 10.40 19.42 3.06
C ASP A 126 10.47 19.48 4.59
N LEU A 127 11.62 19.92 5.10
CA LEU A 127 11.87 19.94 6.54
C LEU A 127 11.00 20.97 7.28
N GLU A 128 10.67 22.10 6.63
CA GLU A 128 9.89 23.18 7.22
C GLU A 128 8.43 22.75 7.43
N GLU A 129 7.90 21.95 6.52
CA GLU A 129 6.55 21.44 6.58
C GLU A 129 6.41 20.12 7.37
N SER A 130 7.53 19.50 7.74
CA SER A 130 7.56 18.26 8.52
C SER A 130 7.35 18.49 10.01
N VAL A 131 6.94 17.44 10.71
CA VAL A 131 6.88 17.40 12.18
C VAL A 131 7.69 16.20 12.65
N ASP A 132 8.69 16.44 13.51
CA ASP A 132 9.61 15.40 14.02
C ASP A 132 10.26 14.56 12.89
N PHE A 133 10.77 15.22 11.84
CA PHE A 133 11.31 14.58 10.63
C PHE A 133 12.28 13.44 10.93
N ASP A 134 13.18 13.61 11.89
CA ASP A 134 14.22 12.62 12.20
C ASP A 134 13.66 11.32 12.82
N LYS A 135 12.52 11.39 13.49
CA LYS A 135 11.96 10.28 14.28
C LYS A 135 10.71 9.67 13.67
N SER A 136 9.92 10.48 12.96
CA SER A 136 8.64 10.02 12.43
C SER A 136 8.83 8.97 11.33
N GLU A 137 7.98 7.96 11.37
CA GLU A 137 7.87 6.94 10.33
C GLU A 137 6.68 7.18 9.39
N ASN A 138 5.85 8.21 9.65
CA ASN A 138 4.75 8.62 8.80
C ASN A 138 5.24 9.52 7.66
N VAL A 139 4.59 9.42 6.50
CA VAL A 139 5.00 10.11 5.27
C VAL A 139 3.82 10.87 4.68
N PHE A 140 4.05 12.12 4.30
CA PHE A 140 3.13 12.95 3.53
C PHE A 140 3.81 13.46 2.26
N ILE A 141 3.22 13.20 1.10
CA ILE A 141 3.79 13.55 -0.20
C ILE A 141 2.88 14.51 -0.94
N THR A 142 3.42 15.64 -1.37
CA THR A 142 2.74 16.60 -2.25
C THR A 142 3.17 16.35 -3.70
N GLY A 143 2.22 16.06 -4.59
CA GLY A 143 2.48 15.86 -6.02
C GLY A 143 1.46 14.96 -6.72
N ASP A 144 1.63 14.76 -8.03
CA ASP A 144 0.79 13.86 -8.82
C ASP A 144 0.95 12.42 -8.35
N ASN A 145 -0.17 11.77 -8.03
CA ASN A 145 -0.16 10.44 -7.42
C ASN A 145 0.27 9.33 -8.38
N LEU A 146 0.13 9.49 -9.70
CA LEU A 146 0.63 8.50 -10.66
C LEU A 146 2.16 8.45 -10.63
N GLU A 147 2.81 9.61 -10.69
CA GLU A 147 4.26 9.73 -10.63
C GLU A 147 4.79 9.32 -9.24
N VAL A 148 4.10 9.73 -8.17
CA VAL A 148 4.44 9.29 -6.80
C VAL A 148 4.38 7.76 -6.68
N LEU A 149 3.32 7.11 -7.19
CA LEU A 149 3.21 5.66 -7.20
C LEU A 149 4.35 4.98 -7.96
N LYS A 150 4.80 5.56 -9.10
CA LYS A 150 5.96 5.06 -9.85
C LYS A 150 7.26 5.18 -9.03
N VAL A 151 7.47 6.31 -8.37
CA VAL A 151 8.64 6.54 -7.52
C VAL A 151 8.68 5.57 -6.32
N LEU A 152 7.52 5.26 -5.75
CA LEU A 152 7.42 4.37 -4.58
C LEU A 152 7.62 2.87 -4.93
N GLN A 153 7.55 2.46 -6.21
CA GLN A 153 7.59 1.03 -6.60
C GLN A 153 8.80 0.30 -6.02
N GLU A 154 10.01 0.85 -6.15
CA GLU A 154 11.24 0.16 -5.68
C GLU A 154 11.27 0.02 -4.16
N SER A 155 10.86 1.07 -3.44
CA SER A 155 11.00 1.15 -1.98
C SER A 155 9.89 0.41 -1.24
N TYR A 156 8.70 0.33 -1.81
CA TYR A 156 7.49 -0.19 -1.15
C TYR A 156 6.83 -1.36 -1.85
N LEU A 157 7.49 -1.98 -2.84
CA LEU A 157 6.98 -3.17 -3.54
C LEU A 157 6.62 -4.28 -2.54
N GLY A 158 5.36 -4.68 -2.51
CA GLY A 158 4.89 -5.74 -1.61
C GLY A 158 4.99 -5.43 -0.11
N LYS A 159 4.99 -4.15 0.31
CA LYS A 159 5.17 -3.76 1.72
C LYS A 159 3.94 -3.12 2.37
N ILE A 160 2.93 -2.74 1.60
CA ILE A 160 1.73 -2.06 2.09
C ILE A 160 0.69 -3.08 2.57
N ASP A 161 0.22 -2.92 3.80
CA ASP A 161 -0.80 -3.80 4.39
C ASP A 161 -2.22 -3.41 3.96
N MET A 162 -2.48 -2.12 3.85
CA MET A 162 -3.80 -1.58 3.50
C MET A 162 -3.64 -0.37 2.59
N ILE A 163 -4.47 -0.30 1.56
CA ILE A 163 -4.69 0.91 0.77
C ILE A 163 -6.13 1.35 0.99
N TYR A 164 -6.33 2.64 1.25
CA TYR A 164 -7.63 3.30 1.17
C TYR A 164 -7.54 4.45 0.18
N ILE A 165 -8.52 4.59 -0.70
CA ILE A 165 -8.61 5.73 -1.60
C ILE A 165 -10.04 6.21 -1.77
N ASP A 166 -10.16 7.53 -1.95
CA ASP A 166 -11.40 8.24 -2.25
C ASP A 166 -11.21 9.05 -3.55
N PRO A 167 -11.21 8.38 -4.73
CA PRO A 167 -10.97 9.04 -6.00
C PRO A 167 -12.14 9.94 -6.42
N PRO A 168 -11.97 10.82 -7.41
CA PRO A 168 -13.09 11.55 -7.99
C PRO A 168 -14.20 10.61 -8.48
N TYR A 169 -15.46 10.92 -8.14
CA TYR A 169 -16.62 10.04 -8.44
C TYR A 169 -17.17 10.20 -9.86
N ASN A 170 -16.58 11.08 -10.64
CA ASN A 170 -17.03 11.38 -11.99
C ASN A 170 -18.49 11.86 -12.05
N THR A 171 -18.84 12.84 -11.23
CA THR A 171 -20.21 13.38 -11.15
C THR A 171 -20.56 14.34 -12.29
N GLY A 172 -19.57 14.69 -13.12
CA GLY A 172 -19.64 15.66 -14.21
C GLY A 172 -19.32 17.09 -13.79
N LYS A 173 -18.98 17.27 -12.52
CA LYS A 173 -18.43 18.52 -11.95
C LYS A 173 -17.02 18.31 -11.41
N ASP A 174 -16.60 17.08 -11.30
CA ASP A 174 -15.31 16.72 -10.76
C ASP A 174 -14.22 16.94 -11.80
N PHE A 175 -13.05 17.28 -11.31
CA PHE A 175 -11.83 17.30 -12.10
C PHE A 175 -11.20 15.91 -12.06
N VAL A 176 -10.82 15.41 -13.23
CA VAL A 176 -9.97 14.22 -13.36
C VAL A 176 -8.56 14.65 -13.65
N TYR A 177 -7.60 13.86 -13.22
CA TYR A 177 -6.19 14.11 -13.53
C TYR A 177 -6.02 14.06 -15.06
N SER A 178 -5.37 15.08 -15.62
CA SER A 178 -5.07 15.18 -17.04
C SER A 178 -3.85 14.30 -17.34
N ASP A 179 -4.09 13.04 -17.66
CA ASP A 179 -3.02 12.13 -18.08
C ASP A 179 -2.66 12.41 -19.55
N LYS A 180 -1.57 13.14 -19.75
CA LYS A 180 -1.10 13.68 -21.05
C LYS A 180 -0.71 12.64 -22.12
N PHE A 181 -0.74 11.35 -21.78
CA PHE A 181 -0.27 10.27 -22.66
C PHE A 181 -1.12 10.00 -23.91
N GLN A 182 -2.22 10.74 -24.11
CA GLN A 182 -3.14 10.55 -25.26
C GLN A 182 -3.30 11.78 -26.15
N MET A 183 -2.59 12.86 -25.86
CA MET A 183 -2.74 14.12 -26.58
C MET A 183 -1.66 14.29 -27.64
N SER A 184 -2.04 14.78 -28.82
CA SER A 184 -1.09 15.28 -29.81
C SER A 184 -0.45 16.59 -29.31
N GLU A 185 0.72 16.97 -29.86
CA GLU A 185 1.38 18.25 -29.50
C GLU A 185 0.46 19.48 -29.75
N GLU A 186 -0.44 19.41 -30.72
CA GLU A 186 -1.41 20.48 -31.02
C GLU A 186 -2.53 20.55 -29.98
N GLU A 187 -3.07 19.38 -29.57
CA GLU A 187 -4.05 19.30 -28.48
C GLU A 187 -3.47 19.73 -27.14
N LEU A 188 -2.19 19.45 -26.91
CA LEU A 188 -1.48 19.87 -25.70
C LEU A 188 -1.29 21.39 -25.66
N ALA A 189 -1.02 22.03 -26.80
CA ALA A 189 -0.88 23.47 -26.89
C ALA A 189 -2.22 24.19 -26.63
N ASP A 190 -3.33 23.63 -27.14
CA ASP A 190 -4.68 24.19 -26.91
C ASP A 190 -5.12 24.02 -25.45
N GLU A 191 -4.77 22.91 -24.78
CA GLU A 191 -5.07 22.71 -23.35
C GLU A 191 -4.18 23.56 -22.42
N MET A 192 -2.96 23.87 -22.81
CA MET A 192 -2.09 24.76 -22.02
C MET A 192 -2.63 26.20 -21.94
N ASP A 193 -3.57 26.56 -22.79
CA ASP A 193 -4.23 27.89 -22.81
C ASP A 193 -5.61 27.90 -22.12
N LEU A 194 -6.08 26.74 -21.63
CA LEU A 194 -7.33 26.62 -20.88
C LEU A 194 -7.20 27.22 -19.48
N ARG A 195 -7.57 28.49 -19.40
CA ARG A 195 -7.88 29.17 -18.13
C ARG A 195 -9.35 28.89 -17.80
N ASP A 196 -9.63 28.59 -16.52
CA ASP A 196 -11.03 28.52 -16.08
C ASP A 196 -11.72 29.91 -16.21
N GLU A 197 -13.03 29.96 -15.99
CA GLU A 197 -13.83 31.20 -16.06
C GLU A 197 -13.29 32.30 -15.11
N ASP A 198 -12.44 31.92 -14.12
CA ASP A 198 -11.80 32.81 -13.16
C ASP A 198 -10.34 33.16 -13.55
N GLY A 199 -9.81 32.63 -14.65
CA GLY A 199 -8.48 32.95 -15.21
C GLY A 199 -7.31 32.16 -14.57
N LEU A 200 -7.57 31.14 -13.77
CA LEU A 200 -6.57 30.28 -13.12
C LEU A 200 -6.23 29.07 -14.00
N GLN A 201 -4.95 28.87 -14.27
CA GLN A 201 -4.44 27.70 -14.95
C GLN A 201 -4.35 26.54 -13.94
N ARG A 202 -5.25 25.55 -14.04
CA ARG A 202 -5.21 24.33 -13.21
C ARG A 202 -4.23 23.34 -13.80
N VAL A 203 -3.05 23.28 -13.24
CA VAL A 203 -2.01 22.36 -13.68
C VAL A 203 -2.39 20.93 -13.28
N GLY A 204 -2.57 20.04 -14.27
CA GLY A 204 -2.75 18.60 -14.06
C GLY A 204 -4.19 18.12 -13.82
N LEU A 205 -5.20 18.99 -13.84
CA LEU A 205 -6.61 18.62 -13.68
C LEU A 205 -7.47 19.18 -14.81
N THR A 206 -8.30 18.33 -15.43
CA THR A 206 -9.30 18.74 -16.42
C THR A 206 -10.70 18.42 -15.95
N LYS A 207 -11.67 19.30 -16.29
CA LYS A 207 -13.08 19.07 -15.98
C LYS A 207 -13.64 17.99 -16.90
N ASN A 208 -14.15 16.90 -16.33
CA ASN A 208 -14.77 15.82 -17.10
C ASN A 208 -16.29 16.01 -17.15
N GLU A 209 -16.79 16.54 -18.25
CA GLU A 209 -18.22 16.86 -18.40
C GLU A 209 -19.02 15.64 -18.88
N LYS A 210 -20.24 15.45 -18.33
CA LYS A 210 -21.16 14.35 -18.74
C LYS A 210 -21.54 14.37 -20.21
N SER A 211 -21.38 15.50 -20.89
CA SER A 211 -21.62 15.66 -22.33
C SER A 211 -20.48 15.10 -23.18
N SER A 212 -19.30 14.87 -22.63
CA SER A 212 -18.17 14.32 -23.35
C SER A 212 -18.44 12.87 -23.79
N ALA A 213 -18.14 12.56 -25.04
CA ALA A 213 -18.19 11.18 -25.55
C ALA A 213 -17.17 10.24 -24.86
N ARG A 214 -16.17 10.81 -24.23
CA ARG A 214 -15.09 10.10 -23.51
C ARG A 214 -15.27 10.08 -21.99
N TYR A 215 -16.37 10.58 -21.47
CA TYR A 215 -16.65 10.81 -20.07
C TYR A 215 -16.20 9.66 -19.14
N HIS A 216 -16.64 8.43 -19.39
CA HIS A 216 -16.22 7.26 -18.63
C HIS A 216 -14.81 6.79 -18.99
N SER A 217 -14.42 6.92 -20.28
CA SER A 217 -13.11 6.50 -20.77
C SER A 217 -11.97 7.28 -20.12
N ASP A 218 -12.14 8.61 -20.00
CA ASP A 218 -11.10 9.47 -19.41
C ASP A 218 -10.93 9.18 -17.91
N TRP A 219 -12.01 8.90 -17.19
CA TRP A 219 -11.95 8.47 -15.80
C TRP A 219 -11.27 7.09 -15.66
N LEU A 220 -11.60 6.15 -16.54
CA LEU A 220 -10.98 4.82 -16.56
C LEU A 220 -9.48 4.89 -16.90
N ASN A 221 -9.10 5.75 -17.83
CA ASN A 221 -7.69 5.97 -18.19
C ASN A 221 -6.89 6.53 -17.01
N MET A 222 -7.48 7.44 -16.23
CA MET A 222 -6.88 7.96 -15.01
C MET A 222 -6.74 6.88 -13.93
N MET A 223 -7.76 6.08 -13.70
CA MET A 223 -7.78 5.11 -12.59
C MET A 223 -6.93 3.87 -12.84
N TYR A 224 -6.95 3.33 -14.07
CA TYR A 224 -6.33 2.04 -14.39
C TYR A 224 -4.83 1.97 -14.04
N PRO A 225 -3.96 2.87 -14.51
CA PRO A 225 -2.53 2.80 -14.20
C PRO A 225 -2.24 2.95 -12.70
N ARG A 226 -3.01 3.77 -11.99
CA ARG A 226 -2.89 3.97 -10.54
C ARG A 226 -3.22 2.70 -9.77
N LEU A 227 -4.28 1.98 -10.15
CA LEU A 227 -4.67 0.72 -9.52
C LEU A 227 -3.67 -0.41 -9.79
N VAL A 228 -3.08 -0.48 -11.01
CA VAL A 228 -2.02 -1.44 -11.33
C VAL A 228 -0.80 -1.23 -10.43
N LEU A 229 -0.34 0.02 -10.31
CA LEU A 229 0.79 0.36 -9.45
C LEU A 229 0.48 0.12 -7.97
N ALA A 230 -0.74 0.48 -7.52
CA ALA A 230 -1.20 0.25 -6.15
C ALA A 230 -1.19 -1.24 -5.79
N ARG A 231 -1.66 -2.11 -6.70
CA ARG A 231 -1.62 -3.57 -6.50
C ARG A 231 -0.19 -4.08 -6.26
N ASN A 232 0.77 -3.55 -6.99
CA ASN A 232 2.18 -3.95 -6.82
C ASN A 232 2.72 -3.61 -5.43
N LEU A 233 2.32 -2.46 -4.87
CA LEU A 233 2.75 -2.03 -3.53
C LEU A 233 2.15 -2.87 -2.41
N LEU A 234 0.97 -3.47 -2.62
CA LEU A 234 0.32 -4.32 -1.62
C LEU A 234 1.15 -5.58 -1.33
N LYS A 235 1.21 -5.96 -0.04
CA LYS A 235 1.59 -7.32 0.38
C LYS A 235 0.64 -8.34 -0.24
N ASP A 236 1.05 -9.60 -0.34
CA ASP A 236 0.15 -10.66 -0.80
C ASP A 236 -1.10 -10.80 0.10
N SER A 237 -0.96 -10.51 1.39
CA SER A 237 -2.09 -10.43 2.34
C SER A 237 -2.80 -9.07 2.35
N GLY A 238 -2.32 -8.09 1.57
CA GLY A 238 -2.78 -6.72 1.60
C GLY A 238 -4.16 -6.51 0.98
N VAL A 239 -4.85 -5.47 1.43
CA VAL A 239 -6.23 -5.16 1.07
C VAL A 239 -6.35 -3.72 0.59
N ILE A 240 -7.15 -3.48 -0.45
CA ILE A 240 -7.53 -2.15 -0.91
C ILE A 240 -9.02 -1.90 -0.70
N PHE A 241 -9.35 -0.71 -0.20
CA PHE A 241 -10.69 -0.16 -0.07
C PHE A 241 -10.81 1.05 -0.98
N ILE A 242 -11.81 1.08 -1.83
CA ILE A 242 -12.03 2.15 -2.81
C ILE A 242 -13.44 2.71 -2.64
N SER A 243 -13.55 3.94 -2.18
CA SER A 243 -14.83 4.66 -2.08
C SER A 243 -15.31 5.08 -3.47
N ILE A 244 -16.60 4.93 -3.73
CA ILE A 244 -17.23 5.30 -5.02
C ILE A 244 -18.74 5.45 -4.86
N ASP A 245 -19.39 6.17 -5.77
CA ASP A 245 -20.84 6.23 -5.86
C ASP A 245 -21.40 5.51 -7.11
N ASP A 246 -22.71 5.66 -7.37
CA ASP A 246 -23.41 5.02 -8.48
C ASP A 246 -22.89 5.44 -9.88
N ASN A 247 -22.13 6.55 -10.00
CA ASN A 247 -21.69 7.02 -11.33
C ASN A 247 -20.66 6.06 -11.96
N GLU A 248 -19.69 5.56 -11.19
CA GLU A 248 -18.59 4.73 -11.71
C GLU A 248 -18.41 3.38 -10.99
N GLN A 249 -19.26 3.02 -10.03
CA GLN A 249 -19.12 1.78 -9.27
C GLN A 249 -19.01 0.53 -10.16
N ALA A 250 -19.84 0.42 -11.20
CA ALA A 250 -19.83 -0.73 -12.10
C ALA A 250 -18.54 -0.80 -12.94
N ASN A 251 -18.09 0.35 -13.47
CA ASN A 251 -16.86 0.45 -14.24
C ASN A 251 -15.62 0.18 -13.38
N LEU A 252 -15.60 0.72 -12.16
CA LEU A 252 -14.55 0.46 -11.18
C LEU A 252 -14.47 -1.03 -10.83
N LYS A 253 -15.60 -1.68 -10.60
CA LYS A 253 -15.65 -3.13 -10.34
C LYS A 253 -15.02 -3.91 -11.50
N ALA A 254 -15.36 -3.56 -12.74
CA ALA A 254 -14.85 -4.24 -13.92
C ALA A 254 -13.33 -4.12 -14.08
N ILE A 255 -12.76 -2.90 -13.90
CA ILE A 255 -11.29 -2.75 -13.96
C ILE A 255 -10.57 -3.38 -12.76
N CYS A 256 -11.19 -3.40 -11.59
CA CYS A 256 -10.62 -4.07 -10.42
C CYS A 256 -10.64 -5.60 -10.58
N ASP A 257 -11.69 -6.18 -11.17
CA ASP A 257 -11.71 -7.61 -11.51
C ASP A 257 -10.58 -7.99 -12.47
N GLU A 258 -10.28 -7.12 -13.45
CA GLU A 258 -9.16 -7.33 -14.37
C GLU A 258 -7.79 -7.20 -13.68
N ILE A 259 -7.63 -6.18 -12.82
CA ILE A 259 -6.34 -5.89 -12.20
C ILE A 259 -6.04 -6.82 -11.02
N PHE A 260 -6.99 -7.02 -10.12
CA PHE A 260 -6.79 -7.79 -8.87
C PHE A 260 -7.17 -9.27 -9.02
N GLY A 261 -8.02 -9.61 -10.00
CA GLY A 261 -8.67 -10.90 -10.15
C GLY A 261 -10.06 -10.94 -9.48
N GLU A 262 -11.08 -11.45 -10.20
CA GLU A 262 -12.45 -11.54 -9.69
C GLU A 262 -12.52 -12.39 -8.40
N GLU A 263 -11.69 -13.42 -8.30
CA GLU A 263 -11.57 -14.30 -7.13
C GLU A 263 -11.07 -13.58 -5.87
N ASN A 264 -10.42 -12.43 -6.01
CA ASN A 264 -9.88 -11.62 -4.91
C ASN A 264 -10.86 -10.51 -4.44
N PHE A 265 -12.06 -10.49 -4.99
CA PHE A 265 -13.12 -9.60 -4.54
C PHE A 265 -13.71 -10.07 -3.21
N PHE A 266 -13.69 -9.22 -2.19
CA PHE A 266 -14.26 -9.50 -0.88
C PHE A 266 -15.69 -9.05 -0.75
N ALA A 267 -15.94 -7.77 -1.02
CA ALA A 267 -17.25 -7.17 -0.77
C ALA A 267 -17.43 -5.83 -1.48
N ASN A 268 -18.68 -5.43 -1.62
CA ASN A 268 -19.10 -4.06 -1.89
C ASN A 268 -19.83 -3.56 -0.63
N LEU A 269 -19.08 -2.86 0.24
CA LEU A 269 -19.64 -2.31 1.48
C LEU A 269 -20.53 -1.10 1.14
N LYS A 270 -21.59 -0.92 1.92
CA LYS A 270 -22.56 0.16 1.76
C LYS A 270 -22.44 1.14 2.92
N TRP A 271 -21.91 2.32 2.66
CA TRP A 271 -21.79 3.34 3.69
C TRP A 271 -23.00 4.27 3.68
N ASN A 272 -23.68 4.38 4.83
CA ASN A 272 -24.77 5.31 5.03
C ASN A 272 -24.24 6.74 5.26
N ARG A 273 -24.11 7.50 4.16
CA ARG A 273 -23.43 8.80 4.14
C ARG A 273 -24.25 9.97 4.70
N THR A 274 -25.58 9.86 4.84
CA THR A 274 -26.42 10.99 5.27
C THR A 274 -27.69 10.55 5.96
N ILE A 275 -28.14 11.36 6.91
CA ILE A 275 -29.43 11.19 7.58
C ILE A 275 -30.59 11.56 6.64
N LYS A 276 -30.44 12.72 5.98
CA LYS A 276 -31.49 13.32 5.16
C LYS A 276 -31.12 13.17 3.67
N ALA A 277 -31.72 12.16 3.02
CA ALA A 277 -31.61 12.08 1.57
C ALA A 277 -32.22 13.33 0.91
N PRO A 278 -31.68 13.75 -0.27
CA PRO A 278 -32.15 14.95 -0.98
C PRO A 278 -33.66 14.93 -1.19
N SER A 279 -34.36 15.97 -0.70
CA SER A 279 -35.84 16.03 -0.76
C SER A 279 -36.39 16.35 -2.14
N LEU A 280 -35.56 16.94 -3.03
CA LEU A 280 -35.95 17.39 -4.38
C LEU A 280 -35.84 16.26 -5.44
N THR A 281 -35.36 15.07 -5.08
CA THR A 281 -35.26 13.94 -6.01
C THR A 281 -36.66 13.41 -6.35
N LYS A 282 -36.98 13.33 -7.66
CA LYS A 282 -38.27 12.85 -8.15
C LYS A 282 -38.40 11.31 -8.19
N THR A 283 -37.30 10.60 -8.12
CA THR A 283 -37.26 9.13 -8.25
C THR A 283 -36.90 8.48 -6.91
N VAL A 284 -35.66 8.04 -6.75
CA VAL A 284 -35.15 7.36 -5.54
C VAL A 284 -34.19 8.29 -4.81
N ARG A 285 -34.37 8.39 -3.50
CA ARG A 285 -33.47 9.17 -2.63
C ARG A 285 -32.33 8.29 -2.15
N THR A 286 -31.15 8.44 -2.75
CA THR A 286 -29.95 7.66 -2.38
C THR A 286 -29.37 8.14 -1.05
N LYS A 287 -29.02 7.21 -0.19
CA LYS A 287 -28.39 7.46 1.12
C LYS A 287 -27.03 6.79 1.25
N PHE A 288 -26.66 5.95 0.31
CA PHE A 288 -25.49 5.12 0.36
C PHE A 288 -24.47 5.56 -0.68
N GLU A 289 -23.22 5.39 -0.33
CA GLU A 289 -22.08 5.26 -1.21
C GLU A 289 -21.50 3.86 -1.01
N TYR A 290 -20.61 3.46 -1.90
CA TYR A 290 -20.02 2.13 -1.91
C TYR A 290 -18.55 2.18 -1.55
N ILE A 291 -18.05 1.08 -0.99
CA ILE A 291 -16.62 0.85 -0.82
C ILE A 291 -16.33 -0.53 -1.37
N LEU A 292 -15.66 -0.57 -2.52
CA LEU A 292 -15.19 -1.82 -3.10
C LEU A 292 -13.98 -2.33 -2.34
N VAL A 293 -13.96 -3.63 -2.05
CA VAL A 293 -12.91 -4.27 -1.27
C VAL A 293 -12.31 -5.42 -2.05
N TYR A 294 -11.01 -5.32 -2.32
CA TYR A 294 -10.20 -6.37 -2.94
C TYR A 294 -8.99 -6.70 -2.08
N SER A 295 -8.55 -7.94 -2.14
CA SER A 295 -7.21 -8.31 -1.69
C SER A 295 -6.27 -8.49 -2.87
N LYS A 296 -4.97 -8.47 -2.63
CA LYS A 296 -4.00 -8.88 -3.64
C LYS A 296 -4.06 -10.39 -3.87
N ASN A 297 -4.24 -11.18 -2.80
CA ASN A 297 -4.46 -12.62 -2.88
C ASN A 297 -5.29 -13.09 -1.67
N ILE A 298 -6.51 -13.54 -1.94
CA ILE A 298 -7.48 -13.95 -0.92
C ILE A 298 -6.97 -15.10 -0.03
N ASN A 299 -6.11 -15.98 -0.55
CA ASN A 299 -5.59 -17.12 0.19
C ASN A 299 -4.61 -16.73 1.30
N PHE A 300 -3.99 -15.55 1.21
CA PHE A 300 -3.07 -15.02 2.21
C PHE A 300 -3.71 -13.97 3.13
N THR A 301 -4.91 -13.50 2.77
CA THR A 301 -5.59 -12.44 3.53
C THR A 301 -6.26 -13.01 4.78
N ALA A 302 -6.01 -12.39 5.93
CA ALA A 302 -6.64 -12.76 7.19
C ALA A 302 -8.14 -12.45 7.18
N LYS A 303 -8.87 -13.11 8.07
CA LYS A 303 -10.30 -12.79 8.29
C LYS A 303 -10.44 -11.38 8.82
N PHE A 304 -11.38 -10.62 8.26
CA PHE A 304 -11.68 -9.28 8.71
C PHE A 304 -12.28 -9.28 10.11
N PHE A 305 -11.78 -8.39 10.94
CA PHE A 305 -12.34 -8.18 12.27
C PHE A 305 -13.58 -7.28 12.18
N GLY A 306 -14.71 -7.77 12.66
CA GLY A 306 -15.90 -6.94 12.83
C GLY A 306 -16.10 -6.61 14.30
N LYS A 307 -16.63 -7.54 15.06
CA LYS A 307 -16.99 -7.32 16.45
C LYS A 307 -16.53 -8.48 17.32
N GLU A 308 -15.98 -8.18 18.48
CA GLU A 308 -15.72 -9.19 19.49
C GLU A 308 -17.02 -9.88 19.89
N THR A 309 -16.98 -11.19 20.02
CA THR A 309 -18.12 -11.95 20.48
C THR A 309 -17.83 -12.54 21.84
N TYR A 310 -18.72 -12.22 22.76
CA TYR A 310 -18.70 -12.79 24.10
C TYR A 310 -19.53 -14.07 24.20
N ASN A 311 -20.03 -14.62 23.06
CA ASN A 311 -20.67 -15.91 23.05
C ASN A 311 -19.64 -16.99 23.41
N THR A 312 -19.61 -17.34 24.67
CA THR A 312 -18.76 -18.39 25.21
C THR A 312 -19.19 -19.78 24.81
N GLN A 313 -20.34 -19.91 24.15
CA GLN A 313 -20.96 -21.19 23.83
C GLN A 313 -21.65 -21.21 22.46
N ALA A 314 -21.38 -22.26 21.69
CA ALA A 314 -22.09 -22.56 20.44
C ALA A 314 -23.07 -23.71 20.59
N PRO A 315 -24.34 -23.57 20.16
CA PRO A 315 -25.31 -24.68 20.18
C PRO A 315 -24.88 -25.78 19.19
N LEU A 316 -24.92 -27.04 19.63
CA LEU A 316 -24.58 -28.20 18.80
C LEU A 316 -25.71 -28.65 17.88
N LEU A 317 -26.96 -28.29 18.17
CA LEU A 317 -28.11 -28.74 17.43
C LEU A 317 -28.52 -27.76 16.33
N ASN A 318 -28.93 -28.31 15.17
CA ASN A 318 -29.35 -27.52 14.03
C ASN A 318 -30.59 -28.16 13.37
N ARG A 319 -31.69 -27.39 13.27
CA ARG A 319 -32.99 -27.86 12.78
C ARG A 319 -32.99 -28.44 11.35
N PRO A 320 -32.28 -27.85 10.38
CA PRO A 320 -32.25 -28.37 9.01
C PRO A 320 -31.50 -29.69 8.83
N ASN A 321 -30.66 -30.08 9.77
CA ASN A 321 -29.83 -31.27 9.63
C ASN A 321 -30.63 -32.57 9.79
N ARG A 322 -30.09 -33.65 9.23
CA ARG A 322 -30.59 -34.99 9.51
C ARG A 322 -30.18 -35.43 10.91
N GLN A 323 -30.98 -36.31 11.55
CA GLN A 323 -30.60 -36.94 12.81
C GLN A 323 -29.37 -37.82 12.58
N ASN A 324 -28.38 -37.68 13.44
CA ASN A 324 -27.17 -38.51 13.53
C ASN A 324 -26.91 -38.87 14.98
N GLU A 325 -26.04 -39.85 15.18
CA GLU A 325 -25.62 -40.34 16.47
C GLU A 325 -24.26 -39.80 16.81
N VAL A 326 -24.09 -39.28 18.02
CA VAL A 326 -22.80 -38.75 18.52
C VAL A 326 -22.47 -39.40 19.84
N HIS A 327 -21.23 -39.88 19.95
CA HIS A 327 -20.63 -40.48 21.12
C HIS A 327 -19.76 -39.50 21.86
N PHE A 328 -19.99 -39.29 23.13
CA PHE A 328 -19.16 -38.53 24.03
C PHE A 328 -18.42 -39.45 24.98
N PRO A 329 -17.08 -39.41 25.06
CA PRO A 329 -16.31 -40.20 26.03
C PRO A 329 -16.65 -39.88 27.48
N PRO A 330 -16.23 -40.70 28.44
CA PRO A 330 -16.36 -40.37 29.86
C PRO A 330 -15.72 -38.99 30.17
N HIS A 331 -16.35 -38.23 31.05
CA HIS A 331 -15.88 -36.90 31.53
C HIS A 331 -15.69 -35.84 30.44
N SER A 332 -16.34 -35.98 29.26
CA SER A 332 -16.17 -35.06 28.12
C SER A 332 -17.29 -34.03 27.96
N ILE A 333 -18.42 -34.23 28.61
CA ILE A 333 -19.55 -33.30 28.57
C ILE A 333 -20.06 -32.99 29.98
N ARG A 334 -20.21 -31.70 30.27
CA ARG A 334 -20.85 -31.26 31.53
C ARG A 334 -22.35 -31.50 31.49
N ILE A 335 -22.91 -32.01 32.58
CA ILE A 335 -24.34 -32.27 32.71
C ILE A 335 -24.85 -31.79 34.08
N PRO A 336 -26.08 -31.26 34.15
CA PRO A 336 -26.65 -30.69 35.38
C PRO A 336 -27.02 -31.72 36.45
N GLY A 337 -27.04 -33.00 36.10
CA GLY A 337 -27.40 -34.12 36.94
C GLY A 337 -27.69 -35.38 36.11
N ASP A 338 -28.19 -36.43 36.70
CA ASP A 338 -28.58 -37.63 35.97
C ASP A 338 -29.63 -37.33 34.93
N ILE A 339 -29.49 -37.93 33.74
CA ILE A 339 -30.44 -37.78 32.63
C ILE A 339 -30.99 -39.14 32.27
N ASP A 340 -32.32 -39.29 32.35
CA ASP A 340 -32.98 -40.55 32.04
C ASP A 340 -32.99 -40.83 30.52
N LYS A 341 -33.10 -42.10 30.16
CA LYS A 341 -33.35 -42.47 28.77
C LYS A 341 -34.69 -41.92 28.31
N GLY A 342 -34.76 -41.41 27.06
CA GLY A 342 -35.99 -40.87 26.54
C GLY A 342 -35.82 -39.99 25.30
N PHE A 343 -36.93 -39.47 24.86
CA PHE A 343 -37.03 -38.52 23.77
C PHE A 343 -37.27 -37.10 24.34
N TYR A 344 -36.41 -36.13 23.97
CA TYR A 344 -36.38 -34.82 24.62
C TYR A 344 -36.83 -33.67 23.71
N SER A 345 -36.82 -33.86 22.38
CA SER A 345 -37.18 -32.77 21.47
C SER A 345 -37.60 -33.27 20.07
N GLU A 346 -38.83 -32.97 19.67
CA GLU A 346 -39.28 -33.19 18.28
C GLU A 346 -38.55 -32.28 17.29
N LYS A 347 -38.31 -31.02 17.69
CA LYS A 347 -37.65 -30.00 16.87
C LYS A 347 -36.27 -30.44 16.41
N TYR A 348 -35.49 -30.99 17.33
CA TYR A 348 -34.11 -31.43 17.07
C TYR A 348 -33.99 -32.95 17.04
N GLN A 349 -35.09 -33.69 17.20
CA GLN A 349 -35.16 -35.16 17.24
C GLN A 349 -34.13 -35.73 18.21
N VAL A 350 -34.13 -35.20 19.45
CA VAL A 350 -33.17 -35.61 20.48
C VAL A 350 -33.66 -36.84 21.21
N GLU A 351 -32.90 -37.92 21.15
CA GLU A 351 -33.13 -39.18 21.83
C GLU A 351 -31.87 -39.57 22.63
N VAL A 352 -32.04 -39.94 23.87
CA VAL A 352 -31.04 -40.51 24.76
C VAL A 352 -31.34 -42.00 24.96
N PRO A 353 -30.59 -42.90 24.34
CA PRO A 353 -30.92 -44.34 24.35
C PRO A 353 -30.71 -45.01 25.70
N GLN A 354 -29.84 -44.46 26.56
CA GLN A 354 -29.47 -45.03 27.87
C GLN A 354 -29.43 -43.93 28.93
N LYS A 355 -29.68 -44.32 30.22
CA LYS A 355 -29.54 -43.37 31.32
C LYS A 355 -28.11 -42.84 31.39
N ILE A 356 -27.92 -41.52 31.53
CA ILE A 356 -26.65 -40.86 31.73
C ILE A 356 -26.49 -40.57 33.22
N ILE A 357 -25.40 -41.02 33.81
CA ILE A 357 -25.05 -40.80 35.21
C ILE A 357 -24.12 -39.61 35.33
N CYS A 358 -24.45 -38.69 36.21
CA CYS A 358 -23.64 -37.53 36.55
C CYS A 358 -22.65 -37.86 37.68
N GLU A 359 -21.38 -37.60 37.42
CA GLU A 359 -20.31 -37.67 38.45
C GLU A 359 -19.50 -36.38 38.38
N ASN A 360 -19.45 -35.64 39.49
CA ASN A 360 -18.71 -34.37 39.59
C ASN A 360 -19.07 -33.34 38.50
N GLY A 361 -20.34 -33.35 38.06
CA GLY A 361 -20.84 -32.44 37.03
C GLY A 361 -20.55 -32.86 35.58
N PHE A 362 -20.03 -34.07 35.35
CA PHE A 362 -19.76 -34.65 34.03
C PHE A 362 -20.43 -36.01 33.84
N ASN A 363 -20.50 -36.47 32.60
CA ASN A 363 -20.91 -37.84 32.29
C ASN A 363 -19.89 -38.83 32.85
N ARG A 364 -20.32 -39.77 33.70
CA ARG A 364 -19.45 -40.77 34.27
C ARG A 364 -18.94 -41.78 33.22
N ASP A 365 -19.83 -42.25 32.41
CA ASP A 365 -19.57 -43.27 31.38
C ASP A 365 -19.62 -42.64 29.97
N SER A 366 -19.13 -43.38 28.96
CA SER A 366 -19.38 -43.00 27.57
C SER A 366 -20.87 -42.96 27.27
N ILE A 367 -21.32 -41.90 26.61
CA ILE A 367 -22.74 -41.68 26.32
C ILE A 367 -23.00 -41.54 24.83
N ILE A 368 -24.22 -41.89 24.44
CA ILE A 368 -24.72 -41.77 23.08
C ILE A 368 -25.90 -40.80 23.08
N ILE A 369 -25.88 -39.83 22.20
CA ILE A 369 -27.05 -38.96 21.98
C ILE A 369 -27.36 -38.96 20.48
N LYS A 370 -28.61 -39.20 20.12
CA LYS A 370 -29.11 -39.07 18.75
C LYS A 370 -29.82 -37.74 18.63
N ALA A 371 -29.39 -36.92 17.70
CA ALA A 371 -30.02 -35.60 17.48
C ALA A 371 -29.64 -35.04 16.09
N LYS A 372 -30.28 -33.93 15.72
CA LYS A 372 -29.89 -33.14 14.53
C LYS A 372 -28.68 -32.28 14.85
N PHE A 373 -27.51 -32.92 14.96
CA PHE A 373 -26.28 -32.22 15.27
C PHE A 373 -25.77 -31.37 14.08
N LYS A 374 -25.10 -30.26 14.38
CA LYS A 374 -24.40 -29.46 13.41
C LYS A 374 -23.21 -30.21 12.79
N TRP A 375 -22.52 -31.00 13.59
CA TRP A 375 -21.31 -31.71 13.24
C TRP A 375 -21.43 -33.20 13.45
N GLY A 376 -20.75 -33.97 12.61
CA GLY A 376 -20.62 -35.42 12.80
C GLY A 376 -19.57 -35.78 13.84
N GLN A 377 -19.42 -37.08 14.12
CA GLN A 377 -18.53 -37.64 15.14
C GLN A 377 -17.08 -37.18 14.96
N ASP A 378 -16.56 -37.22 13.75
CA ASP A 378 -15.13 -36.88 13.49
C ASP A 378 -14.81 -35.43 13.91
N LYS A 379 -15.75 -34.49 13.60
CA LYS A 379 -15.52 -33.09 13.97
C LYS A 379 -15.66 -32.87 15.48
N ILE A 380 -16.55 -33.60 16.16
CA ILE A 380 -16.64 -33.56 17.63
C ILE A 380 -15.41 -34.15 18.28
N ASN A 381 -14.85 -35.23 17.73
CA ASN A 381 -13.58 -35.82 18.19
C ASN A 381 -12.42 -34.85 18.03
N THR A 382 -12.37 -34.09 16.91
CA THR A 382 -11.38 -33.05 16.70
C THR A 382 -11.48 -31.98 17.79
N TYR A 383 -12.67 -31.49 18.08
CA TYR A 383 -12.88 -30.47 19.12
C TYR A 383 -12.52 -31.00 20.54
N LEU A 384 -12.81 -32.24 20.84
CA LEU A 384 -12.41 -32.87 22.09
C LEU A 384 -10.89 -32.98 22.20
N ALA A 385 -10.21 -33.36 21.11
CA ALA A 385 -8.74 -33.43 21.06
C ALA A 385 -8.07 -32.04 21.18
N GLU A 386 -8.75 -30.99 20.72
CA GLU A 386 -8.34 -29.57 20.88
C GLU A 386 -8.60 -29.04 22.31
N GLY A 387 -9.18 -29.84 23.20
CA GLY A 387 -9.47 -29.44 24.59
C GLY A 387 -10.79 -28.66 24.78
N ASN A 388 -11.64 -28.61 23.75
CA ASN A 388 -12.96 -27.96 23.89
C ASN A 388 -13.85 -28.80 24.80
N THR A 389 -14.64 -28.14 25.64
CA THR A 389 -15.63 -28.76 26.53
C THR A 389 -17.01 -28.61 25.99
N PHE A 390 -17.91 -29.58 26.36
CA PHE A 390 -19.31 -29.57 25.98
C PHE A 390 -20.17 -29.47 27.23
N GLU A 391 -21.38 -28.93 27.09
CA GLU A 391 -22.33 -28.75 28.20
C GLU A 391 -23.76 -29.01 27.79
N ILE A 392 -24.50 -29.77 28.60
CA ILE A 392 -25.95 -29.84 28.59
C ILE A 392 -26.47 -28.93 29.71
N LYS A 393 -27.18 -27.85 29.37
CA LYS A 393 -27.58 -26.83 30.35
C LYS A 393 -28.81 -27.25 31.21
N ARG A 394 -29.82 -27.77 30.59
CA ARG A 394 -31.06 -28.18 31.25
C ARG A 394 -31.43 -29.62 30.93
N ASP A 395 -31.48 -29.93 29.67
CA ASP A 395 -31.85 -31.25 29.13
C ASP A 395 -31.07 -31.46 27.80
N PRO A 396 -31.04 -32.69 27.27
CA PRO A 396 -30.31 -33.01 26.06
C PRO A 396 -30.67 -32.20 24.79
N SER A 397 -31.77 -31.44 24.80
CA SER A 397 -32.08 -30.50 23.70
C SER A 397 -31.31 -29.18 23.77
N THR A 398 -30.54 -28.97 24.84
CA THR A 398 -29.75 -27.75 25.10
C THR A 398 -28.24 -28.05 25.22
N ILE A 399 -27.71 -28.69 24.19
CA ILE A 399 -26.27 -29.04 24.12
C ILE A 399 -25.50 -27.91 23.49
N TYR A 400 -24.42 -27.49 24.11
CA TYR A 400 -23.52 -26.45 23.68
C TYR A 400 -22.04 -26.93 23.71
N MET A 401 -21.21 -26.30 22.93
CA MET A 401 -19.74 -26.36 23.01
C MET A 401 -19.24 -25.05 23.59
N ASP A 402 -18.40 -25.14 24.60
CA ASP A 402 -17.69 -23.96 25.11
C ASP A 402 -16.67 -23.50 24.07
N LEU A 403 -16.74 -22.23 23.71
CA LEU A 403 -15.80 -21.58 22.82
C LEU A 403 -14.67 -20.95 23.65
N PRO A 404 -13.44 -20.92 23.15
CA PRO A 404 -12.36 -20.18 23.81
C PRO A 404 -12.80 -18.75 24.08
N ARG A 405 -12.49 -18.22 25.27
CA ARG A 405 -12.87 -16.85 25.64
C ARG A 405 -12.09 -15.78 24.90
N GLU A 406 -10.90 -16.12 24.44
CA GLU A 406 -9.99 -15.17 23.75
C GLU A 406 -10.04 -15.39 22.24
N GLY A 407 -10.09 -14.28 21.50
CA GLY A 407 -9.92 -14.28 20.05
C GLY A 407 -11.15 -14.61 19.20
N ASN A 408 -12.34 -14.78 19.80
CA ASN A 408 -13.57 -14.96 19.01
C ASN A 408 -14.13 -13.63 18.54
N PHE A 409 -14.23 -13.48 17.22
CA PHE A 409 -14.88 -12.34 16.60
C PHE A 409 -15.75 -12.76 15.43
N ILE A 410 -16.72 -11.95 15.10
CA ILE A 410 -17.56 -12.11 13.91
C ILE A 410 -17.02 -11.20 12.79
N ALA A 411 -17.19 -11.62 11.55
CA ALA A 411 -16.88 -10.80 10.39
C ALA A 411 -17.74 -9.53 10.39
N PRO A 412 -17.25 -8.41 9.81
CA PRO A 412 -18.01 -7.18 9.70
C PRO A 412 -19.25 -7.37 8.81
N SER A 413 -20.25 -6.51 9.02
CA SER A 413 -21.39 -6.36 8.12
C SER A 413 -20.96 -5.63 6.84
N ASP A 414 -21.68 -5.86 5.73
CA ASP A 414 -21.52 -5.05 4.51
C ASP A 414 -22.20 -3.68 4.61
N LEU A 415 -22.90 -3.40 5.72
CA LEU A 415 -23.48 -2.11 6.03
C LEU A 415 -22.63 -1.36 7.04
N LEU A 416 -22.14 -0.17 6.63
CA LEU A 416 -21.42 0.77 7.47
C LEU A 416 -22.36 1.91 7.86
N SER A 417 -22.72 1.98 9.12
CA SER A 417 -23.66 2.97 9.64
C SER A 417 -23.37 3.32 11.10
N LYS A 418 -23.95 4.43 11.55
CA LYS A 418 -23.83 4.86 12.94
C LYS A 418 -24.48 3.88 13.92
N GLU A 419 -25.53 3.20 13.46
CA GLU A 419 -26.35 2.29 14.26
C GLU A 419 -25.69 0.90 14.40
N GLU A 420 -24.92 0.45 13.40
CA GLU A 420 -24.35 -0.91 13.40
C GLU A 420 -22.91 -0.94 13.93
N ASN A 421 -22.10 0.02 13.54
CA ASN A 421 -20.65 0.04 13.83
C ASN A 421 -20.09 1.43 14.12
N GLU A 422 -20.95 2.35 14.55
CA GLU A 422 -20.60 3.70 14.99
C GLU A 422 -19.92 4.56 13.91
N VAL A 423 -20.02 4.17 12.64
CA VAL A 423 -19.45 4.88 11.51
C VAL A 423 -20.22 6.17 11.25
N GLY A 424 -19.53 7.31 11.28
CA GLY A 424 -20.08 8.64 11.05
C GLY A 424 -20.57 8.84 9.61
N ARG A 425 -21.26 9.95 9.41
CA ARG A 425 -21.82 10.42 8.13
C ARG A 425 -21.10 11.69 7.67
N ASN A 426 -21.43 12.20 6.49
CA ASN A 426 -20.88 13.49 6.00
C ASN A 426 -21.09 14.64 7.00
N GLU A 427 -22.26 14.65 7.64
CA GLU A 427 -22.56 15.67 8.67
C GLU A 427 -21.67 15.54 9.91
N ASP A 428 -21.19 14.34 10.22
CA ASP A 428 -20.25 14.12 11.33
C ASP A 428 -18.82 14.50 10.90
N ALA A 429 -18.43 14.23 9.64
CA ALA A 429 -17.15 14.66 9.07
C ALA A 429 -17.01 16.21 9.09
N GLN A 430 -18.08 16.93 8.72
CA GLN A 430 -18.07 18.40 8.78
C GLN A 430 -17.85 18.89 10.21
N LYS A 431 -18.50 18.28 11.20
CA LYS A 431 -18.29 18.63 12.62
C LYS A 431 -16.88 18.34 13.11
N GLU A 432 -16.23 17.28 12.57
CA GLU A 432 -14.82 16.99 12.86
C GLU A 432 -13.92 18.13 12.36
N LEU A 433 -14.13 18.57 11.11
CA LEU A 433 -13.39 19.69 10.52
C LEU A 433 -13.66 21.01 11.26
N ASP A 434 -14.92 21.30 11.60
CA ASP A 434 -15.31 22.51 12.36
C ASP A 434 -14.60 22.55 13.72
N ARG A 435 -14.52 21.41 14.43
CA ARG A 435 -13.79 21.30 15.71
C ARG A 435 -12.30 21.53 15.56
N LEU A 436 -11.74 21.11 14.41
CA LEU A 436 -10.35 21.37 14.07
C LEU A 436 -10.15 22.77 13.46
N SER A 437 -11.22 23.52 13.25
CA SER A 437 -11.21 24.85 12.59
C SER A 437 -10.58 24.81 11.21
N LEU A 438 -10.89 23.77 10.41
CA LEU A 438 -10.34 23.54 9.08
C LEU A 438 -11.41 23.78 8.00
N PRO A 439 -11.16 24.67 7.06
CA PRO A 439 -12.07 24.95 5.94
C PRO A 439 -11.84 23.96 4.80
N PHE A 440 -12.55 22.85 4.81
CA PHE A 440 -12.51 21.86 3.75
C PHE A 440 -13.92 21.29 3.51
N ASP A 441 -14.27 21.06 2.25
CA ASP A 441 -15.56 20.51 1.87
C ASP A 441 -15.44 19.00 1.52
N PHE A 442 -16.50 18.26 1.80
CA PHE A 442 -16.68 16.86 1.38
C PHE A 442 -15.65 15.83 1.95
N ALA A 443 -15.06 16.08 3.12
CA ALA A 443 -14.23 15.08 3.77
C ALA A 443 -15.05 13.84 4.19
N LYS A 444 -14.42 12.67 4.18
CA LYS A 444 -14.97 11.48 4.82
C LYS A 444 -14.83 11.58 6.36
N PRO A 445 -15.74 10.99 7.16
CA PRO A 445 -15.58 10.95 8.60
C PRO A 445 -14.38 10.06 9.00
N SER A 446 -13.60 10.49 9.97
CA SER A 446 -12.45 9.72 10.48
C SER A 446 -12.87 8.35 11.00
N THR A 447 -14.06 8.23 11.56
CA THR A 447 -14.64 6.98 12.05
C THR A 447 -14.83 5.93 10.95
N LEU A 448 -15.11 6.34 9.70
CA LEU A 448 -15.20 5.42 8.56
C LEU A 448 -13.83 4.77 8.30
N ILE A 449 -12.82 5.59 8.12
CA ILE A 449 -11.47 5.11 7.82
C ILE A 449 -10.90 4.29 8.99
N ARG A 450 -11.18 4.73 10.23
CA ARG A 450 -10.79 4.00 11.44
C ARG A 450 -11.40 2.60 11.47
N GLU A 451 -12.70 2.46 11.16
CA GLU A 451 -13.36 1.16 11.12
C GLU A 451 -12.78 0.27 10.02
N LEU A 452 -12.58 0.77 8.79
CA LEU A 452 -11.94 0.02 7.70
C LEU A 452 -10.50 -0.42 8.08
N THR A 453 -9.74 0.48 8.69
CA THR A 453 -8.39 0.15 9.17
C THR A 453 -8.41 -0.93 10.24
N LYS A 454 -9.33 -0.83 11.20
CA LYS A 454 -9.52 -1.82 12.27
C LYS A 454 -9.88 -3.19 11.73
N MET A 455 -10.75 -3.27 10.68
CA MET A 455 -11.15 -4.53 10.05
C MET A 455 -9.97 -5.39 9.63
N VAL A 456 -8.93 -4.79 9.07
CA VAL A 456 -7.78 -5.52 8.49
C VAL A 456 -6.53 -5.48 9.35
N THR A 457 -6.40 -4.51 10.26
CA THR A 457 -5.18 -4.30 11.05
C THR A 457 -5.34 -4.58 12.54
N LYS A 458 -6.49 -5.09 13.01
CA LYS A 458 -6.73 -5.38 14.43
C LYS A 458 -5.64 -6.29 15.04
N PHE A 459 -5.15 -7.25 14.26
CA PHE A 459 -4.11 -8.20 14.67
C PHE A 459 -2.72 -7.86 14.12
N ASN A 460 -2.60 -6.78 13.34
CA ASN A 460 -1.33 -6.22 12.84
C ASN A 460 -1.26 -4.74 13.18
N VAL A 461 -0.98 -4.44 14.42
CA VAL A 461 -0.95 -3.07 14.95
C VAL A 461 0.25 -2.23 14.45
N ASN A 462 1.15 -2.81 13.66
CA ASN A 462 2.29 -2.14 13.01
C ASN A 462 2.12 -2.02 11.49
N ALA A 463 0.87 -2.08 11.00
CA ALA A 463 0.57 -2.06 9.57
C ALA A 463 0.95 -0.73 8.91
N SER A 464 1.31 -0.80 7.62
CA SER A 464 1.54 0.35 6.75
C SER A 464 0.31 0.60 5.90
N ILE A 465 -0.24 1.82 5.98
CA ILE A 465 -1.45 2.26 5.29
C ILE A 465 -1.06 3.30 4.22
N LEU A 466 -1.48 3.09 2.97
CA LEU A 466 -1.28 4.03 1.87
C LEU A 466 -2.62 4.65 1.46
N ASP A 467 -2.61 5.98 1.28
CA ASP A 467 -3.72 6.73 0.69
C ASP A 467 -3.16 7.72 -0.34
N PHE A 468 -3.35 7.41 -1.61
CA PHE A 468 -2.84 8.25 -2.70
C PHE A 468 -3.90 9.19 -3.32
N PHE A 469 -5.06 9.31 -2.67
CA PHE A 469 -6.07 10.35 -2.86
C PHE A 469 -6.42 11.00 -1.52
N ALA A 470 -5.41 11.40 -0.75
CA ALA A 470 -5.56 11.72 0.66
C ALA A 470 -6.45 12.95 0.93
N GLY A 471 -6.65 13.83 -0.04
CA GLY A 471 -7.53 15.01 0.11
C GLY A 471 -7.24 15.77 1.39
N SER A 472 -8.18 15.77 2.32
CA SER A 472 -8.03 16.43 3.62
C SER A 472 -7.22 15.65 4.67
N ALA A 473 -6.52 14.57 4.32
CA ALA A 473 -5.76 13.71 5.22
C ALA A 473 -6.59 13.03 6.33
N THR A 474 -7.83 12.65 6.03
CA THR A 474 -8.69 11.91 6.97
C THR A 474 -8.05 10.60 7.41
N THR A 475 -7.31 9.94 6.53
CA THR A 475 -6.63 8.66 6.81
C THR A 475 -5.57 8.81 7.92
N ALA A 476 -4.78 9.88 7.92
CA ALA A 476 -3.82 10.14 8.99
C ALA A 476 -4.53 10.33 10.34
N ASP A 477 -5.57 11.17 10.38
CA ASP A 477 -6.38 11.42 11.56
C ASP A 477 -6.95 10.11 12.13
N ALA A 478 -7.52 9.25 11.28
CA ALA A 478 -8.06 7.94 11.66
C ALA A 478 -6.98 6.98 12.21
N VAL A 479 -5.79 6.95 11.60
CA VAL A 479 -4.67 6.11 12.06
C VAL A 479 -4.16 6.57 13.42
N ILE A 480 -3.99 7.88 13.62
CA ILE A 480 -3.55 8.46 14.90
C ILE A 480 -4.56 8.10 16.01
N GLN A 481 -5.87 8.25 15.75
CA GLN A 481 -6.92 7.87 16.69
C GLN A 481 -6.88 6.39 17.05
N LEU A 482 -6.77 5.51 16.05
CA LEU A 482 -6.74 4.05 16.26
C LEU A 482 -5.51 3.61 17.05
N ASN A 483 -4.35 4.19 16.78
CA ASN A 483 -3.12 3.92 17.53
C ASN A 483 -3.25 4.36 19.00
N ALA A 484 -3.92 5.49 19.27
CA ALA A 484 -4.21 5.94 20.63
C ALA A 484 -5.22 5.00 21.34
N GLU A 485 -6.21 4.48 20.61
CA GLU A 485 -7.25 3.59 21.14
C GLU A 485 -6.67 2.21 21.56
N ASP A 486 -5.79 1.61 20.77
CA ASP A 486 -5.33 0.23 20.98
C ASP A 486 -3.83 0.06 21.25
N GLY A 487 -3.09 1.19 21.38
CA GLY A 487 -1.65 1.19 21.62
C GLY A 487 -0.83 0.69 20.42
N GLY A 488 -1.39 0.74 19.23
CA GLY A 488 -0.74 0.35 17.98
C GLY A 488 0.32 1.35 17.51
N ASN A 489 1.11 0.94 16.52
CA ASN A 489 2.11 1.76 15.85
C ASN A 489 1.95 1.64 14.32
N ARG A 490 0.70 1.79 13.83
CA ARG A 490 0.42 1.83 12.40
C ARG A 490 0.99 3.10 11.82
N LYS A 491 1.47 3.01 10.59
CA LYS A 491 2.07 4.10 9.84
C LYS A 491 1.21 4.43 8.63
N TYR A 492 1.26 5.70 8.22
CA TYR A 492 0.59 6.12 7.00
C TYR A 492 1.56 6.72 5.99
N ILE A 493 1.24 6.53 4.71
CA ILE A 493 1.85 7.20 3.57
C ILE A 493 0.71 7.87 2.83
N LEU A 494 0.69 9.21 2.80
CA LEU A 494 -0.35 9.98 2.14
C LEU A 494 0.21 10.70 0.93
N CYS A 495 -0.60 10.80 -0.13
CA CYS A 495 -0.26 11.59 -1.29
C CYS A 495 -1.47 12.45 -1.71
N THR A 496 -1.24 13.73 -1.97
CA THR A 496 -2.21 14.66 -2.53
C THR A 496 -1.54 15.69 -3.42
N LEU A 497 -2.31 16.28 -4.34
CA LEU A 497 -1.84 17.39 -5.18
C LEU A 497 -1.76 18.71 -4.39
N ASP A 498 -0.90 19.61 -4.86
CA ASP A 498 -0.88 21.03 -4.48
C ASP A 498 -1.93 21.83 -5.26
N GLU A 499 -3.17 21.29 -5.30
CA GLU A 499 -4.29 21.94 -5.98
C GLU A 499 -4.63 23.27 -5.31
N GLN A 500 -4.75 24.32 -6.11
CA GLN A 500 -5.10 25.66 -5.63
C GLN A 500 -6.51 25.67 -5.06
N VAL A 501 -6.70 26.31 -3.91
CA VAL A 501 -8.02 26.54 -3.35
C VAL A 501 -8.72 27.67 -4.12
N ALA A 502 -10.05 27.59 -4.27
CA ALA A 502 -10.81 28.60 -5.00
C ALA A 502 -10.69 30.00 -4.33
N ASP A 503 -10.53 31.06 -5.11
CA ASP A 503 -10.28 32.42 -4.63
C ASP A 503 -11.32 32.98 -3.65
N LYS A 504 -12.56 32.50 -3.74
CA LYS A 504 -13.67 32.93 -2.87
C LYS A 504 -14.07 31.86 -1.85
N SER A 505 -13.16 30.90 -1.57
CA SER A 505 -13.43 29.83 -0.62
C SER A 505 -13.09 30.25 0.82
N ALA A 506 -13.73 29.61 1.78
CA ALA A 506 -13.38 29.73 3.18
C ALA A 506 -11.91 29.34 3.47
N ALA A 507 -11.35 28.45 2.64
CA ALA A 507 -9.94 28.06 2.72
C ALA A 507 -9.01 29.23 2.37
N LYS A 508 -9.30 29.98 1.31
CA LYS A 508 -8.52 31.15 0.92
C LYS A 508 -8.62 32.28 1.97
N GLU A 509 -9.83 32.49 2.51
CA GLU A 509 -10.06 33.46 3.59
C GLU A 509 -9.30 33.10 4.88
N ALA A 510 -9.10 31.80 5.13
CA ALA A 510 -8.31 31.29 6.25
C ALA A 510 -6.79 31.32 6.00
N GLY A 511 -6.34 31.75 4.81
CA GLY A 511 -4.92 31.91 4.46
C GLY A 511 -4.26 30.69 3.82
N TYR A 512 -5.04 29.68 3.40
CA TYR A 512 -4.51 28.54 2.66
C TYR A 512 -4.50 28.84 1.16
N GLU A 513 -3.40 28.45 0.51
CA GLU A 513 -3.24 28.58 -0.94
C GLU A 513 -3.58 27.27 -1.66
N THR A 514 -3.28 26.14 -1.04
CA THR A 514 -3.39 24.82 -1.67
C THR A 514 -4.03 23.78 -0.73
N ILE A 515 -4.58 22.71 -1.31
CA ILE A 515 -5.24 21.62 -0.57
C ILE A 515 -4.26 20.88 0.36
N ASP A 516 -3.03 20.63 -0.09
CA ASP A 516 -2.00 19.94 0.68
C ASP A 516 -1.61 20.69 1.97
N GLN A 517 -1.69 22.02 1.97
CA GLN A 517 -1.50 22.83 3.19
C GLN A 517 -2.59 22.54 4.25
N ILE A 518 -3.84 22.43 3.81
CA ILE A 518 -4.97 22.08 4.69
C ILE A 518 -4.78 20.66 5.24
N SER A 519 -4.33 19.75 4.38
CA SER A 519 -4.08 18.35 4.73
C SER A 519 -3.02 18.23 5.84
N ARG A 520 -1.87 18.87 5.66
CA ARG A 520 -0.79 18.89 6.69
C ARG A 520 -1.27 19.53 7.99
N GLU A 521 -2.03 20.60 7.89
CA GLU A 521 -2.57 21.27 9.08
C GLU A 521 -3.59 20.39 9.81
N ARG A 522 -4.41 19.61 9.09
CA ARG A 522 -5.28 18.62 9.74
C ARG A 522 -4.47 17.60 10.53
N ILE A 523 -3.39 17.08 10.00
CA ILE A 523 -2.54 16.12 10.71
C ILE A 523 -2.00 16.74 12.00
N ARG A 524 -1.49 17.98 11.95
CA ARG A 524 -0.96 18.70 13.12
C ARG A 524 -2.02 18.91 14.20
N ARG A 525 -3.22 19.36 13.81
CA ARG A 525 -4.32 19.63 14.76
C ARG A 525 -4.94 18.35 15.32
N ALA A 526 -5.08 17.31 14.50
CA ALA A 526 -5.54 15.99 14.96
C ALA A 526 -4.54 15.39 15.97
N ALA A 527 -3.24 15.42 15.64
CA ALA A 527 -2.18 14.95 16.54
C ALA A 527 -2.21 15.68 17.88
N LYS A 528 -2.30 17.02 17.87
CA LYS A 528 -2.40 17.84 19.09
C LYS A 528 -3.63 17.48 19.90
N LYS A 529 -4.79 17.38 19.27
CA LYS A 529 -6.04 17.01 19.93
C LYS A 529 -5.94 15.65 20.61
N ILE A 530 -5.41 14.65 19.93
CA ILE A 530 -5.27 13.30 20.50
C ILE A 530 -4.27 13.28 21.67
N GLN A 531 -3.18 14.03 21.59
CA GLN A 531 -2.25 14.20 22.72
C GLN A 531 -2.91 14.84 23.95
N GLU A 532 -3.85 15.77 23.75
CA GLU A 532 -4.63 16.40 24.82
C GLU A 532 -5.68 15.44 25.41
N GLU A 533 -6.36 14.65 24.57
CA GLU A 533 -7.37 13.66 24.97
C GLU A 533 -6.76 12.39 25.59
N HIS A 534 -5.56 11.98 25.13
CA HIS A 534 -4.83 10.78 25.52
C HIS A 534 -3.38 11.08 25.93
N PRO A 535 -3.16 11.81 27.04
CA PRO A 535 -1.81 12.21 27.46
C PRO A 535 -0.87 11.03 27.75
N GLU A 536 -1.41 9.83 28.02
CA GLU A 536 -0.64 8.60 28.22
C GLU A 536 0.06 8.11 26.96
N THR A 537 -0.30 8.59 25.78
CA THR A 537 0.29 8.25 24.48
C THR A 537 1.50 9.11 24.12
N VAL A 538 1.66 10.25 24.78
CA VAL A 538 2.77 11.19 24.54
C VAL A 538 4.11 10.51 24.82
N GLY A 539 5.03 10.56 23.86
CA GLY A 539 6.33 9.90 23.92
C GLY A 539 6.32 8.40 23.64
N LYS A 540 5.15 7.81 23.34
CA LYS A 540 5.00 6.39 22.98
C LYS A 540 4.50 6.20 21.56
N GLN A 541 3.65 7.11 21.08
CA GLN A 541 3.08 7.10 19.73
C GLN A 541 3.78 8.14 18.85
N ASP A 542 3.92 7.82 17.56
CA ASP A 542 4.39 8.76 16.54
C ASP A 542 3.25 9.71 16.13
N PHE A 543 3.40 10.98 16.45
CA PHE A 543 2.50 12.07 16.10
C PHE A 543 3.05 12.97 15.00
N GLY A 544 4.26 12.67 14.51
CA GLY A 544 4.93 13.40 13.46
C GLY A 544 4.60 12.88 12.06
N PHE A 545 5.19 13.54 11.07
CA PHE A 545 5.26 13.08 9.70
C PHE A 545 6.42 13.74 8.95
N ARG A 546 7.00 13.03 8.01
CA ARG A 546 7.99 13.52 7.05
C ARG A 546 7.26 14.03 5.82
N ALA A 547 7.36 15.33 5.53
CA ALA A 547 6.81 15.92 4.32
C ALA A 547 7.81 15.80 3.17
N TYR A 548 7.31 15.47 1.98
CA TYR A 548 8.07 15.40 0.73
C TYR A 548 7.28 16.10 -0.37
N LYS A 549 8.01 16.63 -1.34
CA LYS A 549 7.46 17.19 -2.57
C LYS A 549 8.00 16.43 -3.78
N LEU A 550 7.11 16.02 -4.67
CA LEU A 550 7.47 15.46 -5.96
C LEU A 550 8.11 16.55 -6.82
N ASP A 551 9.28 16.26 -7.37
CA ASP A 551 10.04 17.20 -8.21
C ASP A 551 10.81 16.43 -9.29
N SER A 552 11.34 17.14 -10.27
CA SER A 552 12.26 16.59 -11.24
C SER A 552 13.51 16.03 -10.56
N SER A 553 14.17 15.05 -11.20
CA SER A 553 15.46 14.51 -10.74
C SER A 553 16.40 15.63 -10.25
N ASN A 554 17.14 15.35 -9.18
CA ASN A 554 18.16 16.26 -8.65
C ASN A 554 19.38 16.38 -9.57
N PHE A 555 19.48 15.49 -10.57
CA PHE A 555 20.58 15.44 -11.52
C PHE A 555 20.13 16.00 -12.87
N LYS A 556 21.09 16.62 -13.58
CA LYS A 556 20.90 17.09 -14.97
C LYS A 556 20.80 15.88 -15.90
N ASP A 557 19.96 15.98 -16.93
CA ASP A 557 19.91 14.96 -17.97
C ASP A 557 21.15 15.10 -18.87
N VAL A 558 22.04 14.12 -18.80
CA VAL A 558 23.28 14.07 -19.61
C VAL A 558 23.13 13.21 -20.87
N SER A 559 21.92 12.75 -21.18
CA SER A 559 21.63 11.91 -22.37
C SER A 559 21.54 12.72 -23.68
N GLN A 560 22.32 13.82 -23.81
CA GLN A 560 22.37 14.61 -25.04
C GLN A 560 23.03 13.81 -26.17
N THR A 561 22.40 13.84 -27.34
CA THR A 561 22.98 13.25 -28.56
C THR A 561 24.23 14.04 -28.97
N PRO A 562 25.25 13.39 -29.62
CA PRO A 562 26.47 14.04 -30.04
C PRO A 562 26.28 15.30 -30.88
N ASP A 563 25.15 15.45 -31.56
CA ASP A 563 24.84 16.57 -32.46
C ASP A 563 24.37 17.84 -31.72
N SER A 564 24.09 17.77 -30.43
CA SER A 564 23.61 18.89 -29.60
C SER A 564 24.70 19.53 -28.73
N PHE A 565 25.96 19.11 -28.84
CA PHE A 565 27.07 19.70 -28.09
C PHE A 565 27.44 21.09 -28.61
N SER A 566 27.17 22.11 -27.82
CA SER A 566 27.72 23.45 -28.02
C SER A 566 28.94 23.68 -27.10
N GLN A 567 29.82 24.61 -27.47
CA GLN A 567 31.02 24.94 -26.67
C GLN A 567 30.64 25.53 -25.29
N GLU A 568 29.45 26.14 -25.17
CA GLU A 568 28.88 26.61 -23.89
C GLU A 568 28.42 25.43 -23.00
N SER A 569 27.89 24.35 -23.58
CA SER A 569 27.47 23.16 -22.82
C SER A 569 28.65 22.40 -22.19
N LEU A 570 29.88 22.57 -22.68
CA LEU A 570 31.09 21.99 -22.09
C LEU A 570 31.47 22.63 -20.75
N PHE A 571 31.16 23.93 -20.55
CA PHE A 571 31.37 24.61 -19.27
C PHE A 571 30.27 24.35 -18.25
N ASP A 572 29.01 24.08 -18.69
CA ASP A 572 27.90 23.70 -17.85
C ASP A 572 27.96 22.23 -17.38
N SER A 573 28.86 21.42 -17.96
CA SER A 573 29.02 20.01 -17.63
C SER A 573 29.96 19.74 -16.44
N VAL A 574 30.35 20.76 -15.69
CA VAL A 574 31.25 20.61 -14.52
C VAL A 574 30.49 19.98 -13.35
N SER A 575 29.16 20.20 -13.22
CA SER A 575 28.34 19.56 -12.21
C SER A 575 27.12 18.90 -12.84
N ASN A 576 26.90 17.61 -12.54
CA ASN A 576 25.70 16.88 -12.94
C ASN A 576 24.51 17.13 -11.99
N ILE A 577 24.71 17.87 -10.89
CA ILE A 577 23.68 18.22 -9.91
C ILE A 577 23.03 19.54 -10.33
N LYS A 578 21.71 19.64 -10.18
CA LYS A 578 20.97 20.88 -10.44
C LYS A 578 21.22 21.90 -9.32
N GLU A 579 21.18 23.19 -9.67
CA GLU A 579 21.28 24.26 -8.69
C GLU A 579 20.16 24.19 -7.63
N GLY A 580 20.47 24.59 -6.40
CA GLY A 580 19.52 24.62 -5.28
C GLY A 580 19.14 23.24 -4.73
N ARG A 581 19.89 22.19 -5.05
CA ARG A 581 19.73 20.86 -4.46
C ARG A 581 20.64 20.71 -3.24
N THR A 582 20.09 20.08 -2.19
CA THR A 582 20.80 19.80 -0.94
C THR A 582 21.30 18.36 -0.89
N ASP A 583 22.21 18.07 0.03
CA ASP A 583 22.66 16.69 0.29
C ASP A 583 21.50 15.73 0.62
N LEU A 584 20.48 16.22 1.34
CA LEU A 584 19.30 15.42 1.66
C LEU A 584 18.45 15.13 0.42
N ASP A 585 18.33 16.07 -0.52
CA ASP A 585 17.65 15.82 -1.80
C ASP A 585 18.32 14.66 -2.55
N LEU A 586 19.68 14.68 -2.62
CA LEU A 586 20.46 13.61 -3.24
C LEU A 586 20.29 12.28 -2.51
N LEU A 587 20.39 12.32 -1.18
CA LEU A 587 20.27 11.12 -0.32
C LEU A 587 18.93 10.43 -0.53
N PHE A 588 17.81 11.17 -0.48
CA PHE A 588 16.49 10.57 -0.63
C PHE A 588 16.25 10.03 -2.06
N GLN A 589 16.74 10.70 -3.10
CA GLN A 589 16.68 10.14 -4.46
C GLN A 589 17.43 8.82 -4.56
N ILE A 590 18.63 8.74 -3.99
CA ILE A 590 19.44 7.51 -3.98
C ILE A 590 18.77 6.42 -3.16
N MET A 591 18.20 6.75 -1.99
CA MET A 591 17.44 5.80 -1.18
C MET A 591 16.29 5.18 -1.97
N LEU A 592 15.50 5.99 -2.68
CA LEU A 592 14.39 5.55 -3.51
C LEU A 592 14.85 4.61 -4.63
N ILE A 593 15.90 4.98 -5.37
CA ILE A 593 16.48 4.16 -6.45
C ILE A 593 17.00 2.81 -5.91
N TRP A 594 17.51 2.79 -4.69
CA TRP A 594 18.01 1.56 -4.06
C TRP A 594 16.96 0.78 -3.26
N GLY A 595 15.69 1.13 -3.41
CA GLY A 595 14.58 0.42 -2.78
C GLY A 595 14.53 0.57 -1.26
N MET A 596 15.02 1.69 -0.73
CA MET A 596 15.03 2.00 0.70
C MET A 596 13.79 2.83 1.06
N GLU A 597 13.16 2.52 2.19
CA GLU A 597 11.96 3.22 2.65
C GLU A 597 12.27 4.65 3.12
N LEU A 598 11.36 5.58 2.85
CA LEU A 598 11.48 7.00 3.23
C LEU A 598 11.51 7.22 4.75
N SER A 599 11.00 6.27 5.52
CA SER A 599 10.91 6.33 6.98
C SER A 599 12.13 5.81 7.72
N LEU A 600 13.17 5.33 7.01
CA LEU A 600 14.36 4.79 7.66
C LEU A 600 15.08 5.86 8.48
N PRO A 601 15.67 5.49 9.63
CA PRO A 601 16.43 6.42 10.45
C PRO A 601 17.71 6.86 9.75
N ILE A 602 18.01 8.15 9.82
CA ILE A 602 19.20 8.77 9.24
C ILE A 602 19.99 9.43 10.35
N ALA A 603 21.24 9.02 10.51
CA ALA A 603 22.21 9.68 11.40
C ALA A 603 23.16 10.55 10.56
N LYS A 604 23.20 11.85 10.81
CA LYS A 604 24.20 12.75 10.25
C LYS A 604 25.35 12.83 11.21
N THR A 605 26.53 12.39 10.78
CA THR A 605 27.79 12.40 11.55
C THR A 605 28.84 13.26 10.84
N GLN A 606 29.96 13.49 11.49
CA GLN A 606 31.12 14.14 10.88
C GLN A 606 32.35 13.27 11.00
N ILE A 607 33.04 13.05 9.90
CA ILE A 607 34.34 12.38 9.84
C ILE A 607 35.36 13.39 9.36
N ASP A 608 36.35 13.71 10.18
CA ASP A 608 37.39 14.74 9.89
C ASP A 608 36.77 16.08 9.43
N GLY A 609 35.64 16.49 10.02
CA GLY A 609 34.91 17.72 9.68
C GLY A 609 34.02 17.63 8.46
N THR A 610 33.95 16.48 7.78
CA THR A 610 33.10 16.23 6.60
C THR A 610 31.81 15.57 6.99
N ALA A 611 30.67 16.07 6.49
CA ALA A 611 29.36 15.50 6.74
C ALA A 611 29.20 14.12 6.07
N VAL A 612 28.74 13.15 6.86
CA VAL A 612 28.46 11.78 6.40
C VAL A 612 27.07 11.37 6.91
N TYR A 613 26.28 10.82 6.02
CA TYR A 613 24.93 10.33 6.33
C TYR A 613 24.93 8.81 6.44
N ASN A 614 24.53 8.30 7.60
CA ASN A 614 24.38 6.87 7.85
C ASN A 614 22.89 6.54 7.94
N VAL A 615 22.39 5.75 7.00
CA VAL A 615 20.99 5.33 6.91
C VAL A 615 20.86 3.92 7.43
N ALA A 616 19.92 3.70 8.36
CA ALA A 616 19.57 2.40 8.93
C ALA A 616 20.80 1.60 9.39
N ASP A 617 21.70 2.27 10.15
CA ASP A 617 22.86 1.68 10.79
C ASP A 617 23.76 0.88 9.84
N GLY A 618 24.23 1.55 8.77
CA GLY A 618 25.16 0.99 7.78
C GLY A 618 24.46 0.32 6.57
N ALA A 619 23.14 0.39 6.43
CA ALA A 619 22.50 -0.07 5.20
C ALA A 619 22.92 0.79 3.99
N LEU A 620 23.16 2.10 4.22
CA LEU A 620 23.74 3.03 3.27
C LEU A 620 24.56 4.07 4.03
N ILE A 621 25.80 4.32 3.56
CA ILE A 621 26.57 5.49 3.96
C ILE A 621 26.77 6.40 2.75
N ALA A 622 26.43 7.68 2.89
CA ALA A 622 26.54 8.69 1.84
C ALA A 622 27.42 9.84 2.27
N CYS A 623 28.30 10.29 1.37
CA CYS A 623 29.11 11.49 1.55
C CYS A 623 29.11 12.32 0.27
N PHE A 624 28.59 13.55 0.37
CA PHE A 624 28.41 14.46 -0.78
C PHE A 624 29.30 15.71 -0.69
N ALA A 625 30.38 15.64 0.06
CA ALA A 625 31.34 16.73 0.14
C ALA A 625 32.03 16.98 -1.22
N ASP A 626 32.42 18.23 -1.49
CA ASP A 626 33.07 18.59 -2.76
C ASP A 626 34.47 17.99 -2.90
N GLU A 627 35.16 17.77 -1.77
CA GLU A 627 36.46 17.08 -1.73
C GLU A 627 36.43 16.02 -0.62
N ILE A 628 36.80 14.79 -0.96
CA ILE A 628 36.89 13.68 -0.03
C ILE A 628 38.29 13.13 0.04
N SER A 629 38.90 13.17 1.24
CA SER A 629 40.22 12.63 1.47
C SER A 629 40.21 11.09 1.55
N GLU A 630 41.37 10.48 1.25
CA GLU A 630 41.57 9.03 1.42
C GLU A 630 41.30 8.57 2.87
N SER A 631 41.64 9.41 3.88
CA SER A 631 41.36 9.13 5.29
C SER A 631 39.86 8.93 5.54
N ILE A 632 38.99 9.79 4.98
CA ILE A 632 37.53 9.70 5.10
C ILE A 632 37.02 8.41 4.43
N LEU A 633 37.52 8.10 3.23
CA LEU A 633 37.14 6.89 2.50
C LEU A 633 37.47 5.63 3.29
N ARG A 634 38.65 5.55 3.88
CA ARG A 634 39.06 4.41 4.73
C ARG A 634 38.25 4.34 6.01
N GLN A 635 37.89 5.45 6.63
CA GLN A 635 37.04 5.44 7.82
C GLN A 635 35.63 4.93 7.49
N ILE A 636 35.05 5.38 6.36
CA ILE A 636 33.74 4.87 5.89
C ILE A 636 33.84 3.38 5.55
N ALA A 637 34.90 2.93 4.88
CA ALA A 637 35.09 1.53 4.52
C ALA A 637 35.20 0.62 5.75
N LYS A 638 35.84 1.08 6.83
CA LYS A 638 35.95 0.32 8.12
C LYS A 638 34.61 0.09 8.81
N GLU A 639 33.59 0.89 8.52
CA GLU A 639 32.23 0.64 9.02
C GLU A 639 31.52 -0.50 8.26
N GLU A 640 32.14 -1.02 7.20
CA GLU A 640 31.63 -2.12 6.35
C GLU A 640 30.14 -1.95 5.96
N PRO A 641 29.72 -0.77 5.42
CA PRO A 641 28.33 -0.56 5.06
C PRO A 641 27.91 -1.51 3.93
N LEU A 642 26.60 -1.83 3.86
CA LEU A 642 26.09 -2.61 2.72
C LEU A 642 26.25 -1.86 1.41
N ARG A 643 26.09 -0.52 1.45
CA ARG A 643 26.20 0.38 0.30
C ARG A 643 26.91 1.66 0.70
N ALA A 644 27.73 2.19 -0.21
CA ALA A 644 28.36 3.49 -0.06
C ALA A 644 28.15 4.32 -1.34
N VAL A 645 27.83 5.61 -1.18
CA VAL A 645 27.62 6.51 -2.31
C VAL A 645 28.38 7.82 -2.10
N PHE A 646 28.97 8.30 -3.18
CA PHE A 646 29.76 9.51 -3.21
C PHE A 646 29.34 10.37 -4.41
N LYS A 647 29.57 11.67 -4.31
CA LYS A 647 29.39 12.60 -5.41
C LYS A 647 30.56 12.45 -6.42
N ASP A 648 30.22 12.34 -7.70
CA ASP A 648 31.24 12.15 -8.76
C ASP A 648 32.28 13.28 -8.77
N GLU A 649 31.85 14.49 -8.51
CA GLU A 649 32.67 15.71 -8.44
C GLU A 649 33.60 15.76 -7.22
N SER A 650 33.35 14.95 -6.18
CA SER A 650 34.24 14.87 -5.02
C SER A 650 35.65 14.35 -5.34
N PHE A 651 35.84 13.85 -6.55
CA PHE A 651 37.08 13.21 -7.00
C PHE A 651 37.73 14.04 -8.14
N ALA A 652 38.89 14.63 -7.88
CA ALA A 652 39.58 15.53 -8.79
C ALA A 652 39.97 14.93 -10.16
N ASN A 653 40.00 13.57 -10.26
CA ASN A 653 40.38 12.88 -11.50
C ASN A 653 40.03 11.38 -11.44
N SER A 654 40.15 10.71 -12.58
CA SER A 654 39.90 9.28 -12.70
C SER A 654 40.78 8.40 -11.80
N ALA A 655 41.97 8.84 -11.46
CA ALA A 655 42.89 8.10 -10.57
C ALA A 655 42.33 8.07 -9.13
N ALA A 656 41.74 9.18 -8.66
CA ALA A 656 41.08 9.24 -7.35
C ALA A 656 39.87 8.30 -7.27
N LYS A 657 39.09 8.17 -8.36
CA LYS A 657 37.95 7.21 -8.43
C LYS A 657 38.43 5.75 -8.44
N ILE A 658 39.51 5.44 -9.12
CA ILE A 658 40.14 4.11 -9.10
C ILE A 658 40.59 3.78 -7.68
N ASN A 659 41.22 4.74 -7.00
CA ASN A 659 41.65 4.59 -5.60
C ASN A 659 40.46 4.33 -4.66
N LEU A 660 39.31 5.01 -4.84
CA LEU A 660 38.07 4.72 -4.12
C LEU A 660 37.68 3.24 -4.25
N GLY A 661 37.60 2.74 -5.48
CA GLY A 661 37.28 1.33 -5.73
C GLY A 661 38.25 0.35 -5.08
N GLN A 662 39.56 0.71 -5.07
CA GLN A 662 40.61 -0.12 -4.47
C GLN A 662 40.51 -0.15 -2.94
N ILE A 663 40.29 0.99 -2.29
CA ILE A 663 40.13 1.09 -0.83
C ILE A 663 38.98 0.21 -0.37
N PHE A 664 37.81 0.30 -1.01
CA PHE A 664 36.65 -0.52 -0.62
C PHE A 664 36.86 -2.00 -0.94
N LYS A 665 37.56 -2.36 -2.01
CA LYS A 665 37.89 -3.74 -2.33
C LYS A 665 38.83 -4.34 -1.28
N GLU A 666 39.73 -3.56 -0.70
CA GLU A 666 40.69 -4.00 0.31
C GLU A 666 40.06 -4.05 1.71
N GLU A 667 39.32 -3.00 2.12
CA GLU A 667 38.83 -2.82 3.49
C GLU A 667 37.38 -3.26 3.71
N ALA A 668 36.53 -3.21 2.65
CA ALA A 668 35.10 -3.54 2.71
C ALA A 668 34.63 -4.26 1.42
N PRO A 669 35.13 -5.46 1.11
CA PRO A 669 34.91 -6.13 -0.18
C PRO A 669 33.45 -6.47 -0.47
N ASN A 670 32.57 -6.48 0.53
CA ASN A 670 31.15 -6.74 0.39
C ASN A 670 30.30 -5.47 0.21
N THR A 671 30.91 -4.28 0.31
CA THR A 671 30.21 -3.00 0.15
C THR A 671 29.99 -2.69 -1.34
N LYS A 672 28.75 -2.42 -1.72
CA LYS A 672 28.44 -1.90 -3.06
C LYS A 672 28.74 -0.39 -3.09
N VAL A 673 29.73 0.03 -3.86
CA VAL A 673 30.15 1.43 -4.00
C VAL A 673 29.66 1.99 -5.32
N LYS A 674 29.05 3.16 -5.30
CA LYS A 674 28.60 3.91 -6.49
C LYS A 674 28.98 5.37 -6.36
N VAL A 675 29.06 6.05 -7.49
CA VAL A 675 29.15 7.52 -7.59
C VAL A 675 27.92 8.07 -8.32
N VAL A 676 27.53 9.30 -7.99
CA VAL A 676 26.38 10.01 -8.58
C VAL A 676 26.81 11.36 -9.12
#